data_15c6637851c916f7bd3bb00a6f1fbe49
#
_entry.id   15c6637851c916f7bd3bb00a6f1fbe49
#
_cell.length_a   1.000
_cell.length_b   1.000
_cell.length_c   1.000
_cell.angle_alpha   90.00
_cell.angle_beta   90.00
_cell.angle_gamma   90.00
#
_symmetry.space_group_name_H-M   'P 1'
#
loop_
_entity.id
_entity.type
_entity.pdbx_description
1 polymer ?
#
loop_
_entity_poly.entity_id
_entity_poly.type
_entity_poly.pdbx_seq_one_letter_code
_entity_poly.pdbx_strand_id
1 'polypeptide(L)'
;MFKKILVANRGEIACRVMRTARKMGIATVAVYSDADARSPHVLLADEAVRLGPAPAAESYLNPDLILLAAKETGADCIHPGYGFLSERESFARACADAGIAFVGPPPKAIAAMGDKIESKKLAKAAGVSVVPGFVGEIDDTDHAVRIASEIGYPVMMKASAGGGGKGMRLAYSEQDVREGFDATKREGLASFGDDRVFLEKFIESPRHIEIQVMGDQHGTILYLGERECSIQRRHQKVVEEAPSPFVTPEMRRAMGEQAVALAAAVGYYSAGTVELIVGADRSFYFLEMNTRLQVEHPVTECITGLDLVELMIRVAAGEPLPLRQDQVRLDGWSVETRVYAEDPYRGFLPSTGRLVRYNPPSPLPPAGGAGGGDTAPSGDPLMGQDSPPPTPPASGRGVTIRVDDGVNEGGEVSMFYDPMIAKLITHAPTRLGAIDAQIAALDAFEIEGPGNNIDFLSALMQHPRFRAGTITTGFIAEEYPDGFHGAPASPELLRTLAAVAAFAATAQADRARRIDGQLGRKLAPPSDWMATIGKTDYAVAVSTDGITVDGTSLDLAMEYTPGDRLIEVETLYDEDDADGEGTPPLSIRIAPTRRGFRLTTHGASHDVRVLPAHVAPHARHQIEKIPPDLSKFLICPMPGLLVRLDVAEGDAVEAGQPLAVVEAMKMENILRAEKTGRVKTVNAKQGDSLAVDAVILELE
;
A
#
# COMPACT_ATOMS: atom_id res chain seq x y z
N MET A 1 0.35 31.67 -14.29
CA MET A 1 0.40 30.81 -13.09
C MET A 1 -0.85 31.08 -12.24
N PHE A 2 -1.48 30.05 -11.67
CA PHE A 2 -2.66 30.15 -10.81
C PHE A 2 -2.35 30.81 -9.48
N LYS A 3 -3.37 31.41 -8.85
CA LYS A 3 -3.27 32.01 -7.51
C LYS A 3 -3.89 31.13 -6.44
N LYS A 4 -4.92 30.36 -6.81
CA LYS A 4 -5.65 29.48 -5.89
C LYS A 4 -6.07 28.18 -6.57
N ILE A 5 -5.81 27.06 -5.91
CA ILE A 5 -6.14 25.71 -6.37
C ILE A 5 -7.11 25.01 -5.41
N LEU A 6 -8.19 24.44 -5.93
CA LEU A 6 -9.03 23.51 -5.19
C LEU A 6 -8.55 22.09 -5.44
N VAL A 7 -8.33 21.32 -4.37
CA VAL A 7 -7.96 19.91 -4.45
C VAL A 7 -9.21 19.06 -4.27
N ALA A 8 -9.74 18.51 -5.39
CA ALA A 8 -10.96 17.72 -5.42
C ALA A 8 -10.69 16.26 -5.02
N ASN A 9 -10.04 16.06 -3.89
CA ASN A 9 -9.66 14.76 -3.35
C ASN A 9 -9.48 14.84 -1.82
N ARG A 10 -9.08 13.72 -1.20
CA ARG A 10 -8.87 13.56 0.25
C ARG A 10 -7.57 12.79 0.53
N GLY A 11 -7.27 12.66 1.82
CA GLY A 11 -6.19 11.80 2.29
C GLY A 11 -4.80 12.23 1.81
N GLU A 12 -3.94 11.26 1.56
CA GLU A 12 -2.54 11.50 1.26
C GLU A 12 -2.34 12.32 -0.03
N ILE A 13 -3.13 12.03 -1.09
CA ILE A 13 -2.96 12.74 -2.35
C ILE A 13 -3.38 14.21 -2.24
N ALA A 14 -4.39 14.53 -1.44
CA ALA A 14 -4.75 15.92 -1.20
C ALA A 14 -3.63 16.66 -0.46
N CYS A 15 -3.05 16.05 0.58
CA CYS A 15 -1.88 16.58 1.28
C CYS A 15 -0.69 16.77 0.32
N ARG A 16 -0.43 15.76 -0.53
CA ARG A 16 0.65 15.77 -1.52
C ARG A 16 0.54 16.95 -2.50
N VAL A 17 -0.65 17.14 -3.07
CA VAL A 17 -0.92 18.24 -4.01
C VAL A 17 -0.77 19.61 -3.31
N MET A 18 -1.33 19.75 -2.11
CA MET A 18 -1.26 21.00 -1.34
C MET A 18 0.16 21.38 -0.96
N ARG A 19 1.01 20.40 -0.58
CA ARG A 19 2.43 20.65 -0.28
C ARG A 19 3.16 21.24 -1.49
N THR A 20 2.94 20.74 -2.70
CA THR A 20 3.51 21.31 -3.93
C THR A 20 2.93 22.68 -4.26
N ALA A 21 1.59 22.83 -4.20
CA ALA A 21 0.94 24.12 -4.45
C ALA A 21 1.49 25.22 -3.54
N ARG A 22 1.69 24.94 -2.25
CA ARG A 22 2.30 25.87 -1.28
C ARG A 22 3.73 26.24 -1.64
N LYS A 23 4.57 25.27 -2.06
CA LYS A 23 5.94 25.56 -2.56
C LYS A 23 5.92 26.49 -3.76
N MET A 24 4.90 26.40 -4.60
CA MET A 24 4.70 27.27 -5.76
C MET A 24 4.07 28.63 -5.41
N GLY A 25 3.73 28.87 -4.14
CA GLY A 25 3.06 30.10 -3.69
C GLY A 25 1.58 30.18 -4.09
N ILE A 26 0.93 29.03 -4.32
CA ILE A 26 -0.48 28.93 -4.70
C ILE A 26 -1.32 28.62 -3.46
N ALA A 27 -2.33 29.44 -3.17
CA ALA A 27 -3.27 29.20 -2.08
C ALA A 27 -4.12 27.95 -2.33
N THR A 28 -4.44 27.21 -1.28
CA THR A 28 -5.05 25.88 -1.35
C THR A 28 -6.44 25.84 -0.74
N VAL A 29 -7.36 25.18 -1.42
CA VAL A 29 -8.71 24.89 -0.93
C VAL A 29 -8.89 23.38 -0.80
N ALA A 30 -9.18 22.90 0.41
CA ALA A 30 -9.61 21.53 0.65
C ALA A 30 -11.12 21.41 0.48
N VAL A 31 -11.57 20.23 0.03
CA VAL A 31 -12.96 19.83 0.18
C VAL A 31 -13.04 18.60 1.09
N TYR A 32 -14.13 18.47 1.87
CA TYR A 32 -14.24 17.36 2.81
C TYR A 32 -15.68 16.94 3.06
N SER A 33 -15.84 15.63 3.31
CA SER A 33 -17.07 15.06 3.85
C SER A 33 -17.06 15.09 5.38
N ASP A 34 -18.19 14.77 6.01
CA ASP A 34 -18.29 14.73 7.48
C ASP A 34 -17.27 13.79 8.13
N ALA A 35 -16.91 12.68 7.46
CA ALA A 35 -15.90 11.75 7.97
C ALA A 35 -14.50 12.34 7.98
N ASP A 36 -14.21 13.31 7.12
CA ASP A 36 -12.88 13.89 6.95
C ASP A 36 -12.70 15.27 7.62
N ALA A 37 -13.68 15.75 8.38
CA ALA A 37 -13.66 17.11 8.94
C ALA A 37 -12.40 17.47 9.77
N ARG A 38 -11.68 16.47 10.27
CA ARG A 38 -10.44 16.63 11.05
C ARG A 38 -9.22 16.01 10.38
N SER A 39 -9.33 15.62 9.11
CA SER A 39 -8.25 14.99 8.36
C SER A 39 -7.11 15.99 8.05
N PRO A 40 -5.86 15.53 7.94
CA PRO A 40 -4.69 16.38 7.71
C PRO A 40 -4.84 17.35 6.53
N HIS A 41 -5.42 16.91 5.41
CA HIS A 41 -5.60 17.75 4.24
C HIS A 41 -6.53 18.96 4.50
N VAL A 42 -7.51 18.82 5.41
CA VAL A 42 -8.40 19.92 5.81
C VAL A 42 -7.66 20.94 6.69
N LEU A 43 -6.79 20.42 7.58
CA LEU A 43 -5.98 21.24 8.47
C LEU A 43 -4.82 21.94 7.74
N LEU A 44 -4.32 21.30 6.68
CA LEU A 44 -3.21 21.80 5.86
C LEU A 44 -3.64 22.94 4.92
N ALA A 45 -4.88 22.93 4.42
CA ALA A 45 -5.36 23.89 3.43
C ALA A 45 -5.52 25.29 4.01
N ASP A 46 -5.43 26.32 3.15
CA ASP A 46 -5.69 27.70 3.53
C ASP A 46 -7.19 27.97 3.72
N GLU A 47 -8.04 27.26 2.95
CA GLU A 47 -9.49 27.27 3.05
C GLU A 47 -10.04 25.86 2.94
N ALA A 48 -11.20 25.57 3.56
CA ALA A 48 -11.83 24.27 3.49
C ALA A 48 -13.34 24.37 3.33
N VAL A 49 -13.93 23.56 2.44
CA VAL A 49 -15.36 23.55 2.13
C VAL A 49 -15.95 22.17 2.39
N ARG A 50 -17.01 22.13 3.23
CA ARG A 50 -17.75 20.90 3.51
C ARG A 50 -18.63 20.53 2.31
N LEU A 51 -18.49 19.28 1.83
CA LEU A 51 -19.31 18.74 0.73
C LEU A 51 -20.62 18.11 1.21
N GLY A 52 -20.62 17.46 2.37
CA GLY A 52 -21.80 16.75 2.86
C GLY A 52 -21.46 15.49 3.64
N PRO A 53 -22.38 14.48 3.64
CA PRO A 53 -22.21 13.25 4.41
C PRO A 53 -21.02 12.42 3.95
N ALA A 54 -20.69 11.38 4.75
CA ALA A 54 -19.53 10.53 4.54
C ALA A 54 -19.53 9.72 3.22
N PRO A 55 -20.68 9.17 2.72
CA PRO A 55 -20.66 8.42 1.47
C PRO A 55 -20.11 9.24 0.30
N ALA A 56 -19.18 8.67 -0.45
CA ALA A 56 -18.52 9.36 -1.57
C ALA A 56 -19.51 9.84 -2.65
N ALA A 57 -20.57 9.07 -2.91
CA ALA A 57 -21.62 9.44 -3.87
C ALA A 57 -22.35 10.74 -3.51
N GLU A 58 -22.44 11.07 -2.22
CA GLU A 58 -23.09 12.27 -1.70
C GLU A 58 -22.12 13.42 -1.44
N SER A 59 -20.82 13.21 -1.67
CA SER A 59 -19.75 14.17 -1.40
C SER A 59 -18.74 14.26 -2.55
N TYR A 60 -17.62 13.54 -2.49
CA TYR A 60 -16.50 13.62 -3.43
C TYR A 60 -16.82 13.22 -4.88
N LEU A 61 -17.84 12.40 -5.12
CA LEU A 61 -18.29 11.99 -6.46
C LEU A 61 -19.38 12.92 -7.04
N ASN A 62 -19.77 13.98 -6.32
CA ASN A 62 -20.73 14.94 -6.80
C ASN A 62 -20.02 16.14 -7.45
N PRO A 63 -20.02 16.25 -8.80
CA PRO A 63 -19.32 17.32 -9.51
C PRO A 63 -19.89 18.70 -9.23
N ASP A 64 -21.19 18.83 -8.97
CA ASP A 64 -21.83 20.13 -8.74
C ASP A 64 -21.37 20.75 -7.42
N LEU A 65 -21.18 19.91 -6.37
CA LEU A 65 -20.66 20.39 -5.09
C LEU A 65 -19.19 20.86 -5.21
N ILE A 66 -18.37 20.17 -5.99
CA ILE A 66 -16.98 20.54 -6.21
C ILE A 66 -16.91 21.86 -7.00
N LEU A 67 -17.69 22.01 -8.08
CA LEU A 67 -17.75 23.24 -8.86
C LEU A 67 -18.31 24.43 -8.06
N LEU A 68 -19.30 24.20 -7.20
CA LEU A 68 -19.84 25.21 -6.30
C LEU A 68 -18.74 25.69 -5.33
N ALA A 69 -18.04 24.75 -4.67
CA ALA A 69 -16.94 25.06 -3.77
C ALA A 69 -15.83 25.88 -4.47
N ALA A 70 -15.47 25.53 -5.72
CA ALA A 70 -14.48 26.27 -6.49
C ALA A 70 -14.93 27.70 -6.80
N LYS A 71 -16.21 27.89 -7.14
CA LYS A 71 -16.78 29.22 -7.41
C LYS A 71 -16.87 30.07 -6.16
N GLU A 72 -17.30 29.50 -5.04
CA GLU A 72 -17.44 30.23 -3.76
C GLU A 72 -16.10 30.69 -3.20
N THR A 73 -15.05 29.87 -3.36
CA THR A 73 -13.70 30.19 -2.90
C THR A 73 -12.88 31.00 -3.92
N GLY A 74 -13.36 31.12 -5.15
CA GLY A 74 -12.65 31.78 -6.24
C GLY A 74 -11.39 31.04 -6.68
N ALA A 75 -11.41 29.70 -6.68
CA ALA A 75 -10.31 28.89 -7.16
C ALA A 75 -10.14 29.01 -8.69
N ASP A 76 -8.91 29.24 -9.14
CA ASP A 76 -8.57 29.38 -10.56
C ASP A 76 -8.55 28.02 -11.27
N CYS A 77 -8.20 26.97 -10.54
CA CYS A 77 -8.07 25.62 -11.06
C CYS A 77 -8.49 24.54 -10.04
N ILE A 78 -8.77 23.35 -10.55
CA ILE A 78 -9.11 22.17 -9.76
C ILE A 78 -8.10 21.05 -10.08
N HIS A 79 -7.45 20.50 -9.02
CA HIS A 79 -6.65 19.30 -9.13
C HIS A 79 -7.46 18.09 -8.62
N PRO A 80 -7.76 17.10 -9.47
CA PRO A 80 -8.62 15.97 -9.08
C PRO A 80 -7.89 14.88 -8.29
N GLY A 81 -6.55 14.91 -8.22
CA GLY A 81 -5.74 13.81 -7.69
C GLY A 81 -5.88 12.56 -8.54
N TYR A 82 -6.18 11.43 -7.90
CA TYR A 82 -6.52 10.16 -8.55
C TYR A 82 -7.80 9.56 -7.92
N GLY A 83 -8.45 8.63 -8.63
CA GLY A 83 -9.77 8.12 -8.22
C GLY A 83 -10.87 9.20 -8.35
N PHE A 84 -11.98 9.02 -7.67
CA PHE A 84 -13.16 9.90 -7.68
C PHE A 84 -13.50 10.47 -9.08
N LEU A 85 -13.30 11.77 -9.29
CA LEU A 85 -13.65 12.47 -10.53
C LEU A 85 -12.49 12.62 -11.52
N SER A 86 -11.29 12.10 -11.20
CA SER A 86 -10.07 12.35 -11.99
C SER A 86 -10.12 11.85 -13.43
N GLU A 87 -10.85 10.76 -13.70
CA GLU A 87 -11.02 10.15 -15.03
C GLU A 87 -12.45 10.30 -15.56
N ARG A 88 -13.21 11.29 -15.04
CA ARG A 88 -14.55 11.60 -15.49
C ARG A 88 -14.52 12.71 -16.55
N GLU A 89 -14.71 12.31 -17.82
CA GLU A 89 -14.74 13.25 -18.96
C GLU A 89 -15.77 14.38 -18.74
N SER A 90 -16.96 14.04 -18.26
CA SER A 90 -18.02 14.99 -17.96
C SER A 90 -17.63 16.04 -16.92
N PHE A 91 -16.82 15.66 -15.93
CA PHE A 91 -16.33 16.60 -14.92
C PHE A 91 -15.27 17.55 -15.49
N ALA A 92 -14.31 17.00 -16.25
CA ALA A 92 -13.28 17.85 -16.89
C ALA A 92 -13.93 18.87 -17.87
N ARG A 93 -14.99 18.47 -18.59
CA ARG A 93 -15.79 19.36 -19.45
C ARG A 93 -16.52 20.40 -18.63
N ALA A 94 -17.18 20.02 -17.55
CA ALA A 94 -17.90 20.95 -16.67
C ALA A 94 -16.98 22.00 -16.03
N CYS A 95 -15.73 21.65 -15.72
CA CYS A 95 -14.71 22.61 -15.30
C CYS A 95 -14.43 23.65 -16.40
N ALA A 96 -14.21 23.17 -17.63
CA ALA A 96 -13.97 24.06 -18.78
C ALA A 96 -15.15 24.99 -19.05
N ASP A 97 -16.39 24.46 -19.02
CA ASP A 97 -17.62 25.24 -19.21
C ASP A 97 -17.82 26.28 -18.11
N ALA A 98 -17.31 25.99 -16.89
CA ALA A 98 -17.33 26.93 -15.78
C ALA A 98 -16.17 27.95 -15.80
N GLY A 99 -15.24 27.86 -16.76
CA GLY A 99 -14.06 28.72 -16.85
C GLY A 99 -13.01 28.43 -15.78
N ILE A 100 -13.00 27.23 -15.20
CA ILE A 100 -12.06 26.78 -14.20
C ILE A 100 -11.09 25.77 -14.86
N ALA A 101 -9.78 25.98 -14.71
CA ALA A 101 -8.80 25.10 -15.30
C ALA A 101 -8.82 23.71 -14.60
N PHE A 102 -8.89 22.65 -15.38
CA PHE A 102 -8.76 21.27 -14.90
C PHE A 102 -7.27 20.89 -14.93
N VAL A 103 -6.68 20.58 -13.77
CA VAL A 103 -5.28 20.12 -13.68
C VAL A 103 -5.23 18.64 -14.01
N GLY A 104 -5.24 18.33 -15.29
CA GLY A 104 -5.33 16.99 -15.84
C GLY A 104 -5.38 17.04 -17.36
N PRO A 105 -5.61 15.88 -18.01
CA PRO A 105 -5.65 15.78 -19.47
C PRO A 105 -6.94 16.37 -20.07
N PRO A 106 -6.98 16.59 -21.40
CA PRO A 106 -8.15 17.12 -22.06
C PRO A 106 -9.32 16.12 -22.04
N PRO A 107 -10.58 16.57 -21.96
CA PRO A 107 -11.75 15.72 -21.91
C PRO A 107 -11.80 14.67 -23.01
N LYS A 108 -11.38 15.02 -24.24
CA LYS A 108 -11.32 14.10 -25.38
C LYS A 108 -10.37 12.92 -25.15
N ALA A 109 -9.23 13.13 -24.52
CA ALA A 109 -8.27 12.07 -24.23
C ALA A 109 -8.80 11.15 -23.10
N ILE A 110 -9.46 11.72 -22.09
CA ILE A 110 -10.14 10.92 -21.05
C ILE A 110 -11.20 10.01 -21.68
N ALA A 111 -12.05 10.55 -22.54
CA ALA A 111 -13.10 9.78 -23.22
C ALA A 111 -12.51 8.68 -24.12
N ALA A 112 -11.48 9.01 -24.92
CA ALA A 112 -10.85 8.08 -25.85
C ALA A 112 -10.15 6.90 -25.15
N MET A 113 -9.54 7.14 -24.01
CA MET A 113 -8.82 6.10 -23.25
C MET A 113 -9.71 5.37 -22.23
N GLY A 114 -10.88 5.92 -21.89
CA GLY A 114 -11.83 5.32 -20.96
C GLY A 114 -12.59 4.11 -21.51
N ASP A 115 -12.74 3.98 -22.84
CA ASP A 115 -13.33 2.80 -23.50
C ASP A 115 -12.22 1.83 -23.90
N LYS A 116 -12.24 0.61 -23.36
CA LYS A 116 -11.18 -0.39 -23.57
C LYS A 116 -11.08 -0.89 -25.01
N ILE A 117 -12.18 -0.92 -25.75
CA ILE A 117 -12.18 -1.33 -27.16
C ILE A 117 -11.61 -0.20 -28.02
N GLU A 118 -12.11 1.01 -27.81
CA GLU A 118 -11.64 2.18 -28.58
C GLU A 118 -10.18 2.51 -28.26
N SER A 119 -9.75 2.44 -26.99
CA SER A 119 -8.36 2.66 -26.61
C SER A 119 -7.40 1.68 -27.30
N LYS A 120 -7.78 0.40 -27.45
CA LYS A 120 -6.99 -0.61 -28.17
C LYS A 120 -6.95 -0.36 -29.68
N LYS A 121 -8.06 0.07 -30.28
CA LYS A 121 -8.08 0.46 -31.70
C LYS A 121 -7.14 1.64 -31.95
N LEU A 122 -7.20 2.65 -31.08
CA LEU A 122 -6.31 3.82 -31.15
C LEU A 122 -4.84 3.44 -30.94
N ALA A 123 -4.55 2.58 -29.96
CA ALA A 123 -3.21 2.07 -29.72
C ALA A 123 -2.65 1.34 -30.94
N LYS A 124 -3.43 0.43 -31.53
CA LYS A 124 -3.04 -0.28 -32.75
C LYS A 124 -2.82 0.67 -33.93
N ALA A 125 -3.69 1.67 -34.11
CA ALA A 125 -3.54 2.68 -35.16
C ALA A 125 -2.30 3.57 -34.96
N ALA A 126 -1.91 3.82 -33.70
CA ALA A 126 -0.69 4.55 -33.34
C ALA A 126 0.60 3.69 -33.39
N GLY A 127 0.51 2.42 -33.82
CA GLY A 127 1.65 1.51 -33.91
C GLY A 127 2.09 0.90 -32.58
N VAL A 128 1.23 0.98 -31.54
CA VAL A 128 1.50 0.39 -30.22
C VAL A 128 1.18 -1.11 -30.26
N SER A 129 2.06 -1.92 -29.65
CA SER A 129 1.87 -3.36 -29.52
C SER A 129 0.65 -3.65 -28.63
N VAL A 130 -0.37 -4.30 -29.19
CA VAL A 130 -1.56 -4.71 -28.43
C VAL A 130 -1.55 -6.22 -28.23
N VAL A 131 -2.14 -6.70 -27.14
CA VAL A 131 -2.27 -8.15 -26.91
C VAL A 131 -2.94 -8.79 -28.12
N PRO A 132 -2.39 -9.87 -28.71
CA PRO A 132 -3.03 -10.59 -29.79
C PRO A 132 -4.47 -10.95 -29.40
N GLY A 133 -5.44 -10.52 -30.19
CA GLY A 133 -6.84 -10.67 -29.86
C GLY A 133 -7.75 -10.10 -30.92
N PHE A 134 -9.04 -10.27 -30.71
CA PHE A 134 -10.05 -9.71 -31.61
C PHE A 134 -10.54 -8.36 -31.05
N VAL A 135 -10.29 -7.31 -31.86
CA VAL A 135 -10.69 -5.94 -31.51
C VAL A 135 -12.02 -5.64 -32.25
N GLY A 136 -13.13 -6.11 -31.69
CA GLY A 136 -14.47 -5.95 -32.22
C GLY A 136 -15.51 -6.51 -31.27
N GLU A 137 -16.78 -6.33 -31.63
CA GLU A 137 -17.88 -6.98 -30.92
C GLU A 137 -17.99 -8.44 -31.34
N ILE A 138 -18.22 -9.30 -30.35
CA ILE A 138 -18.40 -10.74 -30.55
C ILE A 138 -19.87 -11.04 -30.36
N ASP A 139 -20.53 -11.47 -31.45
CA ASP A 139 -21.99 -11.58 -31.53
C ASP A 139 -22.50 -12.75 -30.65
N ASP A 140 -21.85 -13.91 -30.78
CA ASP A 140 -22.30 -15.16 -30.17
C ASP A 140 -21.13 -16.06 -29.74
N THR A 141 -21.45 -17.15 -29.06
CA THR A 141 -20.52 -18.15 -28.57
C THR A 141 -19.72 -18.84 -29.66
N ASP A 142 -20.34 -19.13 -30.82
CA ASP A 142 -19.64 -19.79 -31.93
C ASP A 142 -18.64 -18.83 -32.60
N HIS A 143 -18.95 -17.54 -32.66
CA HIS A 143 -18.01 -16.50 -33.08
C HIS A 143 -16.83 -16.40 -32.08
N ALA A 144 -17.10 -16.43 -30.78
CA ALA A 144 -16.07 -16.43 -29.73
C ALA A 144 -15.11 -17.62 -29.86
N VAL A 145 -15.64 -18.82 -30.14
CA VAL A 145 -14.85 -20.05 -30.34
C VAL A 145 -13.92 -19.94 -31.53
N ARG A 146 -14.42 -19.43 -32.67
CA ARG A 146 -13.60 -19.23 -33.89
C ARG A 146 -12.43 -18.27 -33.59
N ILE A 147 -12.74 -17.15 -32.97
CA ILE A 147 -11.72 -16.16 -32.55
C ILE A 147 -10.70 -16.77 -31.61
N ALA A 148 -11.14 -17.50 -30.59
CA ALA A 148 -10.24 -18.16 -29.63
C ALA A 148 -9.29 -19.17 -30.31
N SER A 149 -9.83 -19.91 -31.29
CA SER A 149 -9.03 -20.86 -32.06
C SER A 149 -7.99 -20.18 -32.98
N GLU A 150 -8.32 -19.01 -33.53
CA GLU A 150 -7.40 -18.20 -34.35
C GLU A 150 -6.30 -17.56 -33.51
N ILE A 151 -6.62 -17.06 -32.30
CA ILE A 151 -5.66 -16.49 -31.34
C ILE A 151 -4.74 -17.59 -30.76
N GLY A 152 -5.29 -18.79 -30.57
CA GLY A 152 -4.64 -19.91 -29.90
C GLY A 152 -4.77 -19.83 -28.36
N TYR A 153 -5.15 -20.99 -27.75
CA TYR A 153 -5.32 -21.09 -26.30
C TYR A 153 -3.97 -20.97 -25.54
N PRO A 154 -3.99 -20.54 -24.26
CA PRO A 154 -5.14 -20.04 -23.52
C PRO A 154 -5.54 -18.62 -23.96
N VAL A 155 -6.85 -18.31 -23.80
CA VAL A 155 -7.41 -16.99 -24.06
C VAL A 155 -8.16 -16.45 -22.84
N MET A 156 -8.24 -15.13 -22.73
CA MET A 156 -9.00 -14.43 -21.70
C MET A 156 -10.22 -13.76 -22.34
N MET A 157 -11.39 -14.07 -21.81
CA MET A 157 -12.65 -13.38 -22.11
C MET A 157 -12.82 -12.23 -21.13
N LYS A 158 -13.11 -11.01 -21.63
CA LYS A 158 -13.23 -9.82 -20.80
C LYS A 158 -14.47 -9.01 -21.18
N ALA A 159 -15.24 -8.57 -20.17
CA ALA A 159 -16.29 -7.57 -20.38
C ALA A 159 -15.66 -6.20 -20.72
N SER A 160 -16.20 -5.49 -21.70
CA SER A 160 -15.65 -4.23 -22.22
C SER A 160 -15.55 -3.14 -21.14
N ALA A 161 -16.60 -2.99 -20.34
CA ALA A 161 -16.65 -2.05 -19.23
C ALA A 161 -16.06 -2.59 -17.91
N GLY A 162 -15.55 -3.84 -17.91
CA GLY A 162 -15.04 -4.53 -16.72
C GLY A 162 -13.73 -3.93 -16.21
N GLY A 163 -13.56 -3.95 -14.87
CA GLY A 163 -12.35 -3.52 -14.18
C GLY A 163 -12.14 -4.29 -12.88
N GLY A 164 -10.90 -4.28 -12.33
CA GLY A 164 -10.61 -4.92 -11.06
C GLY A 164 -10.82 -6.44 -11.01
N GLY A 165 -10.72 -7.14 -12.14
CA GLY A 165 -10.89 -8.60 -12.22
C GLY A 165 -12.33 -9.09 -12.36
N LYS A 166 -13.35 -8.23 -12.28
CA LYS A 166 -14.76 -8.59 -12.54
C LYS A 166 -15.02 -8.68 -14.03
N GLY A 167 -15.83 -9.67 -14.46
CA GLY A 167 -16.15 -9.89 -15.87
C GLY A 167 -14.97 -10.45 -16.68
N MET A 168 -14.05 -11.19 -16.08
CA MET A 168 -12.93 -11.86 -16.75
C MET A 168 -12.98 -13.37 -16.51
N ARG A 169 -12.77 -14.15 -17.58
CA ARG A 169 -12.70 -15.63 -17.52
C ARG A 169 -11.59 -16.14 -18.42
N LEU A 170 -10.76 -17.02 -17.84
CA LEU A 170 -9.71 -17.73 -18.56
C LEU A 170 -10.29 -18.99 -19.22
N ALA A 171 -9.88 -19.24 -20.46
CA ALA A 171 -10.29 -20.42 -21.23
C ALA A 171 -9.06 -21.12 -21.83
N TYR A 172 -8.88 -22.38 -21.49
CA TYR A 172 -7.80 -23.23 -21.99
C TYR A 172 -8.25 -24.10 -23.17
N SER A 173 -9.57 -24.16 -23.42
CA SER A 173 -10.18 -25.02 -24.43
C SER A 173 -11.41 -24.33 -25.06
N GLU A 174 -11.89 -24.92 -26.20
CA GLU A 174 -13.14 -24.53 -26.80
C GLU A 174 -14.32 -24.65 -25.83
N GLN A 175 -14.34 -25.71 -25.02
CA GLN A 175 -15.40 -25.93 -24.04
C GLN A 175 -15.45 -24.80 -23.01
N ASP A 176 -14.30 -24.37 -22.50
CA ASP A 176 -14.23 -23.28 -21.52
C ASP A 176 -14.79 -21.97 -22.11
N VAL A 177 -14.54 -21.73 -23.42
CA VAL A 177 -15.12 -20.54 -24.11
C VAL A 177 -16.64 -20.67 -24.19
N ARG A 178 -17.17 -21.87 -24.55
CA ARG A 178 -18.61 -22.08 -24.66
C ARG A 178 -19.32 -21.89 -23.32
N GLU A 179 -18.74 -22.41 -22.22
CA GLU A 179 -19.30 -22.30 -20.87
C GLU A 179 -19.16 -20.87 -20.31
N GLY A 180 -18.06 -20.18 -20.64
CA GLY A 180 -17.69 -18.90 -20.05
C GLY A 180 -18.25 -17.67 -20.75
N PHE A 181 -18.45 -17.69 -22.08
CA PHE A 181 -18.78 -16.49 -22.85
C PHE A 181 -20.09 -15.84 -22.41
N ASP A 182 -21.19 -16.61 -22.40
CA ASP A 182 -22.50 -16.10 -21.96
C ASP A 182 -22.53 -15.67 -20.48
N ALA A 183 -21.74 -16.36 -19.65
CA ALA A 183 -21.61 -15.97 -18.26
C ALA A 183 -20.89 -14.63 -18.11
N THR A 184 -19.83 -14.39 -18.91
CA THR A 184 -19.11 -13.11 -18.95
C THR A 184 -20.00 -11.97 -19.44
N LYS A 185 -20.85 -12.20 -20.47
CA LYS A 185 -21.83 -11.22 -20.94
C LYS A 185 -22.83 -10.82 -19.84
N ARG A 186 -23.43 -11.82 -19.17
CA ARG A 186 -24.40 -11.58 -18.08
C ARG A 186 -23.77 -10.81 -16.92
N GLU A 187 -22.54 -11.17 -16.53
CA GLU A 187 -21.81 -10.48 -15.47
C GLU A 187 -21.46 -9.04 -15.87
N GLY A 188 -21.04 -8.81 -17.11
CA GLY A 188 -20.77 -7.49 -17.66
C GLY A 188 -22.02 -6.59 -17.62
N LEU A 189 -23.14 -7.11 -18.09
CA LEU A 189 -24.40 -6.39 -18.09
C LEU A 189 -24.87 -6.05 -16.66
N ALA A 190 -24.81 -7.04 -15.76
CA ALA A 190 -25.28 -6.85 -14.39
C ALA A 190 -24.40 -5.89 -13.55
N SER A 191 -23.08 -5.92 -13.77
CA SER A 191 -22.14 -5.13 -12.97
C SER A 191 -21.83 -3.75 -13.55
N PHE A 192 -21.90 -3.61 -14.88
CA PHE A 192 -21.41 -2.41 -15.59
C PHE A 192 -22.42 -1.81 -16.56
N GLY A 193 -23.55 -2.50 -16.82
CA GLY A 193 -24.54 -2.06 -17.81
C GLY A 193 -24.11 -2.24 -19.26
N ASP A 194 -23.04 -2.99 -19.54
CA ASP A 194 -22.46 -3.26 -20.85
C ASP A 194 -22.19 -4.76 -21.00
N ASP A 195 -22.79 -5.41 -22.01
CA ASP A 195 -22.67 -6.84 -22.27
C ASP A 195 -21.60 -7.19 -23.31
N ARG A 196 -20.89 -6.19 -23.86
CA ARG A 196 -19.84 -6.42 -24.84
C ARG A 196 -18.67 -7.17 -24.23
N VAL A 197 -18.24 -8.24 -24.91
CA VAL A 197 -17.11 -9.09 -24.50
C VAL A 197 -16.09 -9.10 -25.63
N PHE A 198 -14.82 -9.07 -25.27
CA PHE A 198 -13.70 -9.28 -26.19
C PHE A 198 -12.79 -10.41 -25.69
N LEU A 199 -12.03 -11.00 -26.64
CA LEU A 199 -11.11 -12.09 -26.39
C LEU A 199 -9.68 -11.66 -26.71
N GLU A 200 -8.77 -12.08 -25.83
CA GLU A 200 -7.33 -11.82 -25.96
C GLU A 200 -6.52 -13.07 -25.63
N LYS A 201 -5.31 -13.16 -26.19
CA LYS A 201 -4.31 -14.12 -25.73
C LYS A 201 -4.04 -13.93 -24.23
N PHE A 202 -4.05 -15.00 -23.48
CA PHE A 202 -3.60 -14.96 -22.09
C PHE A 202 -2.08 -15.05 -22.06
N ILE A 203 -1.44 -14.09 -21.39
CA ILE A 203 0.00 -14.08 -21.16
C ILE A 203 0.24 -14.75 -19.81
N GLU A 204 0.99 -15.84 -19.82
CA GLU A 204 1.30 -16.62 -18.60
C GLU A 204 2.40 -15.95 -17.78
N SER A 205 2.25 -15.98 -16.45
CA SER A 205 3.19 -15.40 -15.47
C SER A 205 3.71 -14.02 -15.86
N PRO A 206 2.81 -13.07 -16.20
CA PRO A 206 3.22 -11.80 -16.75
C PRO A 206 3.79 -10.87 -15.69
N ARG A 207 4.51 -9.84 -16.16
CA ARG A 207 4.81 -8.64 -15.38
C ARG A 207 3.86 -7.52 -15.77
N HIS A 208 3.58 -6.67 -14.81
CA HIS A 208 2.87 -5.42 -15.00
C HIS A 208 3.89 -4.28 -14.97
N ILE A 209 4.21 -3.77 -16.14
CA ILE A 209 5.13 -2.64 -16.33
C ILE A 209 4.33 -1.46 -16.85
N GLU A 210 4.64 -0.27 -16.37
CA GLU A 210 3.96 0.93 -16.82
C GLU A 210 4.92 2.05 -17.15
N ILE A 211 4.58 2.87 -18.14
CA ILE A 211 5.39 4.01 -18.59
C ILE A 211 4.72 5.31 -18.16
N GLN A 212 5.45 6.10 -17.37
CA GLN A 212 5.01 7.45 -17.03
C GLN A 212 5.18 8.36 -18.24
N VAL A 213 4.11 8.98 -18.69
CA VAL A 213 4.17 10.06 -19.68
C VAL A 213 3.84 11.40 -19.05
N MET A 214 4.42 12.48 -19.60
CA MET A 214 4.12 13.86 -19.26
C MET A 214 4.07 14.67 -20.55
N GLY A 215 2.93 15.32 -20.82
CA GLY A 215 2.75 16.15 -22.00
C GLY A 215 2.41 17.58 -21.65
N ASP A 216 2.77 18.53 -22.54
CA ASP A 216 2.33 19.91 -22.46
C ASP A 216 1.28 20.27 -23.52
N GLN A 217 0.69 21.45 -23.43
CA GLN A 217 -0.31 21.93 -24.38
C GLN A 217 0.30 22.43 -25.72
N HIS A 218 1.63 22.39 -25.85
CA HIS A 218 2.39 22.81 -27.02
C HIS A 218 2.82 21.66 -27.92
N GLY A 219 2.46 20.40 -27.53
CA GLY A 219 2.75 19.20 -28.30
C GLY A 219 4.01 18.45 -27.89
N THR A 220 4.72 18.91 -26.83
CA THR A 220 5.83 18.16 -26.26
C THR A 220 5.28 17.07 -25.37
N ILE A 221 5.67 15.81 -25.62
CA ILE A 221 5.32 14.66 -24.78
C ILE A 221 6.59 13.88 -24.48
N LEU A 222 6.83 13.60 -23.21
CA LEU A 222 7.99 12.88 -22.71
C LEU A 222 7.55 11.58 -22.03
N TYR A 223 8.43 10.56 -22.07
CA TYR A 223 8.35 9.44 -21.14
C TYR A 223 9.43 9.56 -20.06
N LEU A 224 9.05 9.26 -18.82
CA LEU A 224 9.88 9.50 -17.63
C LEU A 224 10.38 8.18 -16.99
N GLY A 225 10.53 7.15 -17.80
CA GLY A 225 10.91 5.81 -17.36
C GLY A 225 9.70 4.93 -17.04
N GLU A 226 10.01 3.70 -16.66
CA GLU A 226 9.02 2.70 -16.27
C GLU A 226 8.95 2.53 -14.76
N ARG A 227 7.83 1.95 -14.32
CA ARG A 227 7.62 1.36 -13.01
C ARG A 227 7.28 -0.11 -13.12
N GLU A 228 7.81 -0.91 -12.22
CA GLU A 228 7.47 -2.32 -12.02
C GLU A 228 6.35 -2.40 -10.98
N CYS A 229 5.20 -2.89 -11.37
CA CYS A 229 3.99 -2.94 -10.55
C CYS A 229 3.42 -4.36 -10.44
N SER A 230 4.26 -5.39 -10.59
CA SER A 230 3.82 -6.80 -10.61
C SER A 230 3.39 -7.33 -9.25
N ILE A 231 3.85 -6.75 -8.14
CA ILE A 231 3.41 -7.21 -6.81
C ILE A 231 2.00 -6.71 -6.53
N GLN A 232 1.04 -7.58 -6.77
CA GLN A 232 -0.38 -7.28 -6.67
C GLN A 232 -1.13 -8.32 -5.86
N ARG A 233 -2.17 -7.89 -5.15
CA ARG A 233 -3.14 -8.75 -4.50
C ARG A 233 -4.53 -8.45 -5.04
N ARG A 234 -5.19 -9.46 -5.64
CA ARG A 234 -6.51 -9.27 -6.27
C ARG A 234 -6.53 -8.09 -7.25
N HIS A 235 -5.49 -7.96 -8.07
CA HIS A 235 -5.28 -6.87 -9.02
C HIS A 235 -5.05 -5.47 -8.41
N GLN A 236 -4.88 -5.38 -7.10
CA GLN A 236 -4.48 -4.15 -6.42
C GLN A 236 -2.97 -4.17 -6.20
N LYS A 237 -2.28 -3.12 -6.66
CA LYS A 237 -0.84 -2.93 -6.48
C LYS A 237 -0.53 -2.79 -4.97
N VAL A 238 0.54 -3.42 -4.52
CA VAL A 238 0.98 -3.45 -3.11
C VAL A 238 2.39 -2.91 -2.95
N VAL A 239 3.27 -3.24 -3.91
CA VAL A 239 4.65 -2.77 -3.99
C VAL A 239 4.93 -2.33 -5.41
N GLU A 240 5.55 -1.18 -5.54
CA GLU A 240 6.01 -0.62 -6.80
C GLU A 240 7.49 -0.25 -6.71
N GLU A 241 8.21 -0.38 -7.81
CA GLU A 241 9.61 0.04 -7.89
C GLU A 241 9.93 0.72 -9.22
N ALA A 242 10.92 1.59 -9.22
CA ALA A 242 11.46 2.21 -10.41
C ALA A 242 12.99 2.34 -10.29
N PRO A 243 13.72 1.99 -11.38
CA PRO A 243 13.25 1.32 -12.59
C PRO A 243 12.88 -0.15 -12.36
N SER A 244 12.45 -0.89 -13.40
CA SER A 244 12.17 -2.32 -13.30
C SER A 244 13.46 -3.15 -13.39
N PRO A 245 13.63 -4.20 -12.55
CA PRO A 245 14.78 -5.12 -12.63
C PRO A 245 14.77 -6.00 -13.89
N PHE A 246 13.69 -5.99 -14.66
CA PHE A 246 13.48 -6.81 -15.84
C PHE A 246 13.68 -6.05 -17.15
N VAL A 247 13.37 -4.77 -17.15
CA VAL A 247 13.36 -3.93 -18.36
C VAL A 247 14.77 -3.50 -18.74
N THR A 248 15.19 -3.83 -19.98
CA THR A 248 16.47 -3.36 -20.52
C THR A 248 16.36 -1.93 -21.03
N PRO A 249 17.50 -1.22 -21.25
CA PRO A 249 17.47 0.12 -21.85
C PRO A 249 16.76 0.17 -23.22
N GLU A 250 16.90 -0.89 -24.03
CA GLU A 250 16.26 -1.01 -25.34
C GLU A 250 14.75 -1.18 -25.19
N MET A 251 14.29 -2.03 -24.26
CA MET A 251 12.88 -2.20 -23.96
C MET A 251 12.28 -0.89 -23.45
N ARG A 252 12.94 -0.23 -22.49
CA ARG A 252 12.51 1.07 -21.96
C ARG A 252 12.28 2.09 -23.05
N ARG A 253 13.24 2.19 -23.98
CA ARG A 253 13.10 3.10 -25.12
C ARG A 253 11.92 2.70 -26.01
N ALA A 254 11.79 1.43 -26.37
CA ALA A 254 10.70 0.97 -27.25
C ALA A 254 9.31 1.16 -26.62
N MET A 255 9.17 0.85 -25.32
CA MET A 255 7.95 1.07 -24.56
C MET A 255 7.64 2.57 -24.45
N GLY A 256 8.66 3.40 -24.15
CA GLY A 256 8.53 4.84 -24.03
C GLY A 256 8.10 5.50 -25.33
N GLU A 257 8.72 5.13 -26.45
CA GLU A 257 8.37 5.64 -27.78
C GLU A 257 6.92 5.27 -28.16
N GLN A 258 6.47 4.04 -27.85
CA GLN A 258 5.09 3.62 -28.08
C GLN A 258 4.12 4.38 -27.16
N ALA A 259 4.46 4.61 -25.90
CA ALA A 259 3.65 5.38 -24.96
C ALA A 259 3.49 6.83 -25.42
N VAL A 260 4.57 7.47 -25.91
CA VAL A 260 4.54 8.82 -26.48
C VAL A 260 3.68 8.85 -27.75
N ALA A 261 3.82 7.85 -28.66
CA ALA A 261 3.02 7.78 -29.88
C ALA A 261 1.51 7.66 -29.57
N LEU A 262 1.13 6.85 -28.58
CA LEU A 262 -0.26 6.74 -28.14
C LEU A 262 -0.78 8.07 -27.57
N ALA A 263 -0.03 8.69 -26.67
CA ALA A 263 -0.40 9.96 -26.08
C ALA A 263 -0.55 11.07 -27.13
N ALA A 264 0.35 11.12 -28.10
CA ALA A 264 0.28 12.06 -29.25
C ALA A 264 -0.96 11.83 -30.10
N ALA A 265 -1.32 10.57 -30.38
CA ALA A 265 -2.49 10.22 -31.21
C ALA A 265 -3.81 10.71 -30.61
N VAL A 266 -3.90 10.88 -29.28
CA VAL A 266 -5.09 11.37 -28.61
C VAL A 266 -4.99 12.84 -28.17
N GLY A 267 -3.90 13.52 -28.53
CA GLY A 267 -3.65 14.91 -28.15
C GLY A 267 -3.51 15.09 -26.62
N TYR A 268 -2.80 14.15 -25.99
CA TYR A 268 -2.64 14.11 -24.54
C TYR A 268 -1.70 15.20 -24.03
N TYR A 269 -2.07 15.80 -22.92
CA TYR A 269 -1.19 16.61 -22.06
C TYR A 269 -1.44 16.31 -20.59
N SER A 270 -0.59 16.79 -19.67
CA SER A 270 -0.55 16.46 -18.25
C SER A 270 0.12 15.10 -17.98
N ALA A 271 0.12 14.65 -16.73
CA ALA A 271 0.61 13.34 -16.35
C ALA A 271 -0.37 12.24 -16.76
N GLY A 272 0.16 11.16 -17.30
CA GLY A 272 -0.58 9.95 -17.62
C GLY A 272 0.33 8.74 -17.58
N THR A 273 -0.26 7.55 -17.59
CA THR A 273 0.50 6.30 -17.49
C THR A 273 -0.03 5.29 -18.49
N VAL A 274 0.87 4.72 -19.28
CA VAL A 274 0.57 3.63 -20.21
C VAL A 274 0.95 2.32 -19.55
N GLU A 275 -0.04 1.50 -19.22
CA GLU A 275 0.14 0.20 -18.59
C GLU A 275 0.36 -0.89 -19.63
N LEU A 276 1.36 -1.74 -19.39
CA LEU A 276 1.81 -2.80 -20.28
C LEU A 276 1.85 -4.13 -19.54
N ILE A 277 1.42 -5.19 -20.21
CA ILE A 277 1.68 -6.56 -19.79
C ILE A 277 2.91 -7.08 -20.52
N VAL A 278 3.83 -7.70 -19.78
CA VAL A 278 5.12 -8.13 -20.31
C VAL A 278 5.30 -9.63 -20.07
N GLY A 279 5.53 -10.39 -21.14
CA GLY A 279 5.79 -11.81 -21.08
C GLY A 279 7.23 -12.15 -20.64
N ALA A 280 7.44 -13.40 -20.26
CA ALA A 280 8.77 -13.91 -19.89
C ALA A 280 9.79 -13.83 -21.06
N ASP A 281 9.30 -13.84 -22.30
CA ASP A 281 10.06 -13.67 -23.54
C ASP A 281 10.42 -12.21 -23.85
N ARG A 282 10.07 -11.28 -22.96
CA ARG A 282 10.21 -9.82 -23.10
C ARG A 282 9.32 -9.20 -24.18
N SER A 283 8.34 -9.93 -24.71
CA SER A 283 7.26 -9.31 -25.46
C SER A 283 6.44 -8.42 -24.53
N PHE A 284 5.98 -7.27 -25.01
CA PHE A 284 5.15 -6.37 -24.23
C PHE A 284 3.96 -5.86 -25.04
N TYR A 285 2.85 -5.66 -24.35
CA TYR A 285 1.59 -5.31 -24.96
C TYR A 285 0.82 -4.31 -24.11
N PHE A 286 0.17 -3.38 -24.78
CA PHE A 286 -0.70 -2.37 -24.18
C PHE A 286 -1.89 -3.02 -23.46
N LEU A 287 -2.11 -2.60 -22.23
CA LEU A 287 -3.30 -2.94 -21.43
C LEU A 287 -4.32 -1.79 -21.45
N GLU A 288 -3.92 -0.66 -20.90
CA GLU A 288 -4.74 0.54 -20.77
C GLU A 288 -3.88 1.79 -20.58
N MET A 289 -4.48 2.96 -20.71
CA MET A 289 -3.84 4.22 -20.35
C MET A 289 -4.65 4.89 -19.25
N ASN A 290 -4.02 5.10 -18.11
CA ASN A 290 -4.59 5.87 -17.02
C ASN A 290 -4.38 7.35 -17.28
N THR A 291 -5.49 8.07 -17.42
CA THR A 291 -5.50 9.49 -17.80
C THR A 291 -5.46 10.41 -16.57
N ARG A 292 -4.57 10.10 -15.65
CA ARG A 292 -4.41 10.78 -14.35
C ARG A 292 -3.01 10.57 -13.77
N LEU A 293 -2.71 11.26 -12.69
CA LEU A 293 -1.60 10.91 -11.84
C LEU A 293 -1.84 9.54 -11.19
N GLN A 294 -0.83 8.69 -11.11
CA GLN A 294 -0.91 7.40 -10.43
C GLN A 294 -0.56 7.51 -8.93
N VAL A 295 -1.02 6.54 -8.13
CA VAL A 295 -0.66 6.43 -6.71
C VAL A 295 0.85 6.37 -6.55
N GLU A 296 1.49 5.55 -7.37
CA GLU A 296 2.92 5.19 -7.39
C GLU A 296 3.83 6.20 -8.11
N HIS A 297 3.33 7.43 -8.39
CA HIS A 297 4.16 8.48 -8.99
C HIS A 297 5.42 8.83 -8.19
N PRO A 298 5.46 8.68 -6.85
CA PRO A 298 6.64 9.04 -6.07
C PRO A 298 7.91 8.29 -6.46
N VAL A 299 7.84 7.01 -6.87
CA VAL A 299 9.07 6.28 -7.29
C VAL A 299 9.68 6.88 -8.55
N THR A 300 8.84 7.36 -9.48
CA THR A 300 9.32 8.10 -10.66
C THR A 300 9.92 9.45 -10.27
N GLU A 301 9.30 10.17 -9.34
CA GLU A 301 9.84 11.44 -8.83
C GLU A 301 11.21 11.25 -8.17
N CYS A 302 11.37 10.20 -7.36
CA CYS A 302 12.63 9.92 -6.68
C CYS A 302 13.79 9.65 -7.65
N ILE A 303 13.56 8.87 -8.71
CA ILE A 303 14.63 8.52 -9.67
C ILE A 303 14.88 9.59 -10.74
N THR A 304 13.90 10.50 -10.98
CA THR A 304 14.04 11.55 -12.00
C THR A 304 14.39 12.92 -11.44
N GLY A 305 14.14 13.13 -10.15
CA GLY A 305 14.27 14.45 -9.52
C GLY A 305 13.17 15.45 -9.90
N LEU A 306 12.09 14.99 -10.54
CA LEU A 306 10.98 15.85 -10.98
C LEU A 306 9.82 15.80 -9.97
N ASP A 307 9.13 16.93 -9.79
CA ASP A 307 7.84 16.99 -9.09
C ASP A 307 6.72 16.95 -10.14
N LEU A 308 6.06 15.78 -10.28
CA LEU A 308 5.03 15.57 -11.30
C LEU A 308 3.79 16.45 -11.05
N VAL A 309 3.46 16.73 -9.79
CA VAL A 309 2.34 17.61 -9.44
C VAL A 309 2.66 19.06 -9.85
N GLU A 310 3.89 19.53 -9.63
CA GLU A 310 4.33 20.84 -10.11
C GLU A 310 4.21 20.93 -11.63
N LEU A 311 4.71 19.92 -12.35
CA LEU A 311 4.62 19.89 -13.82
C LEU A 311 3.15 19.91 -14.29
N MET A 312 2.26 19.14 -13.64
CA MET A 312 0.83 19.17 -13.95
C MET A 312 0.21 20.55 -13.79
N ILE A 313 0.53 21.25 -12.70
CA ILE A 313 0.01 22.59 -12.42
C ILE A 313 0.56 23.59 -13.45
N ARG A 314 1.86 23.55 -13.79
CA ARG A 314 2.48 24.39 -14.83
C ARG A 314 1.88 24.16 -16.21
N VAL A 315 1.71 22.90 -16.60
CA VAL A 315 1.08 22.54 -17.88
C VAL A 315 -0.37 23.02 -17.94
N ALA A 316 -1.14 22.85 -16.86
CA ALA A 316 -2.51 23.36 -16.80
C ALA A 316 -2.58 24.89 -16.92
N ALA A 317 -1.55 25.59 -16.43
CA ALA A 317 -1.39 27.04 -16.59
C ALA A 317 -0.90 27.47 -17.99
N GLY A 318 -0.68 26.51 -18.92
CA GLY A 318 -0.24 26.75 -20.29
C GLY A 318 1.27 26.91 -20.46
N GLU A 319 2.07 26.59 -19.44
CA GLU A 319 3.53 26.61 -19.55
C GLU A 319 4.04 25.37 -20.34
N PRO A 320 5.09 25.51 -21.16
CA PRO A 320 5.75 24.38 -21.80
C PRO A 320 6.53 23.56 -20.77
N LEU A 321 6.78 22.28 -21.07
CA LEU A 321 7.66 21.46 -20.24
C LEU A 321 9.07 22.03 -20.19
N PRO A 322 9.72 22.07 -19.01
CA PRO A 322 11.03 22.72 -18.82
C PRO A 322 12.21 21.88 -19.33
N LEU A 323 11.95 20.69 -19.88
CA LEU A 323 12.97 19.73 -20.29
C LEU A 323 12.61 19.02 -21.60
N ARG A 324 13.60 18.39 -22.23
CA ARG A 324 13.44 17.52 -23.41
C ARG A 324 13.73 16.08 -23.03
N GLN A 325 13.38 15.13 -23.89
CA GLN A 325 13.57 13.70 -23.66
C GLN A 325 15.04 13.33 -23.38
N ASP A 326 15.98 13.97 -24.04
CA ASP A 326 17.42 13.74 -23.86
C ASP A 326 17.98 14.25 -22.53
N GLN A 327 17.19 15.02 -21.79
CA GLN A 327 17.50 15.56 -20.46
C GLN A 327 16.92 14.74 -19.32
N VAL A 328 15.98 13.84 -19.60
CA VAL A 328 15.45 12.92 -18.58
C VAL A 328 16.55 11.97 -18.11
N ARG A 329 16.81 11.95 -16.84
CA ARG A 329 17.78 11.05 -16.18
C ARG A 329 17.05 10.14 -15.21
N LEU A 330 17.53 8.92 -15.10
CA LEU A 330 17.11 7.98 -14.07
C LEU A 330 18.32 7.74 -13.17
N ASP A 331 18.21 8.13 -11.90
CA ASP A 331 19.29 8.05 -10.92
C ASP A 331 18.88 7.15 -9.78
N GLY A 332 19.69 6.13 -9.49
CA GLY A 332 19.45 5.17 -8.43
C GLY A 332 18.23 4.27 -8.65
N TRP A 333 17.63 3.87 -7.55
CA TRP A 333 16.51 2.96 -7.48
C TRP A 333 15.54 3.38 -6.37
N SER A 334 14.25 3.33 -6.63
CA SER A 334 13.22 3.66 -5.64
C SER A 334 12.22 2.52 -5.49
N VAL A 335 11.81 2.27 -4.25
CA VAL A 335 10.77 1.29 -3.89
C VAL A 335 9.69 1.99 -3.09
N GLU A 336 8.44 1.74 -3.45
CA GLU A 336 7.25 2.19 -2.71
C GLU A 336 6.50 0.98 -2.17
N THR A 337 6.00 1.08 -0.94
CA THR A 337 5.03 0.15 -0.38
C THR A 337 3.79 0.89 0.07
N ARG A 338 2.62 0.32 -0.20
CA ARG A 338 1.35 0.86 0.25
C ARG A 338 0.98 0.31 1.61
N VAL A 339 1.05 1.16 2.63
CA VAL A 339 0.63 0.81 3.99
C VAL A 339 -0.87 0.94 4.11
N TYR A 340 -1.55 -0.20 4.23
CA TYR A 340 -3.00 -0.30 4.32
C TYR A 340 -3.45 -0.70 5.73
N ALA A 341 -4.62 -0.20 6.12
CA ALA A 341 -5.36 -0.70 7.28
C ALA A 341 -6.06 -2.02 6.94
N GLU A 342 -5.26 -3.06 6.73
CA GLU A 342 -5.67 -4.44 6.42
C GLU A 342 -4.86 -5.41 7.27
N ASP A 343 -5.53 -6.39 7.87
CA ASP A 343 -4.87 -7.39 8.71
C ASP A 343 -4.39 -8.59 7.89
N PRO A 344 -3.08 -8.73 7.61
CA PRO A 344 -2.57 -9.80 6.77
C PRO A 344 -2.72 -11.19 7.41
N TYR A 345 -2.73 -11.28 8.74
CA TYR A 345 -2.93 -12.53 9.48
C TYR A 345 -4.38 -13.03 9.45
N ARG A 346 -5.31 -12.17 9.04
CA ARG A 346 -6.74 -12.47 8.89
C ARG A 346 -7.17 -12.38 7.42
N GLY A 347 -6.30 -12.77 6.49
CA GLY A 347 -6.60 -12.75 5.05
C GLY A 347 -6.79 -11.35 4.47
N PHE A 348 -6.12 -10.35 5.06
CA PHE A 348 -6.20 -8.94 4.66
C PHE A 348 -7.61 -8.34 4.80
N LEU A 349 -8.30 -8.70 5.86
CA LEU A 349 -9.56 -8.06 6.18
C LEU A 349 -9.32 -6.58 6.50
N PRO A 350 -10.15 -5.67 5.97
CA PRO A 350 -10.10 -4.26 6.31
C PRO A 350 -10.23 -4.05 7.82
N SER A 351 -9.43 -3.13 8.33
CA SER A 351 -9.44 -2.77 9.75
C SER A 351 -9.68 -1.27 9.89
N THR A 352 -10.79 -0.92 10.54
CA THR A 352 -11.17 0.47 10.79
C THR A 352 -10.91 0.85 12.24
N GLY A 353 -10.93 2.12 12.54
CA GLY A 353 -10.86 2.63 13.89
C GLY A 353 -9.81 3.72 14.08
N ARG A 354 -9.64 4.09 15.34
CA ARG A 354 -8.76 5.19 15.73
C ARG A 354 -7.29 4.76 15.67
N LEU A 355 -6.45 5.56 15.03
CA LEU A 355 -5.00 5.47 15.12
C LEU A 355 -4.56 5.92 16.52
N VAL A 356 -4.29 4.95 17.39
CA VAL A 356 -3.86 5.20 18.77
C VAL A 356 -2.43 5.71 18.78
N ARG A 357 -1.62 5.19 17.86
CA ARG A 357 -0.25 5.62 17.59
C ARG A 357 -0.02 5.72 16.10
N TYR A 358 0.64 6.77 15.68
CA TYR A 358 1.11 6.97 14.32
C TYR A 358 2.43 7.74 14.36
N ASN A 359 3.53 7.03 14.11
CA ASN A 359 4.88 7.58 14.10
C ASN A 359 5.61 7.05 12.85
N PRO A 360 5.60 7.79 11.73
CA PRO A 360 6.29 7.38 10.52
C PRO A 360 7.82 7.41 10.72
N PRO A 361 8.59 6.59 9.96
CA PRO A 361 10.03 6.59 10.06
C PRO A 361 10.61 7.96 9.66
N SER A 362 11.54 8.44 10.47
CA SER A 362 12.31 9.65 10.14
C SER A 362 13.38 9.32 9.12
N PRO A 363 13.84 10.30 8.30
CA PRO A 363 15.02 10.11 7.47
C PRO A 363 16.19 9.63 8.34
N LEU A 364 16.86 8.54 7.94
CA LEU A 364 18.04 8.04 8.63
C LEU A 364 19.12 9.15 8.67
N PRO A 365 19.76 9.40 9.81
CA PRO A 365 20.92 10.28 9.82
C PRO A 365 22.00 9.69 8.91
N PRO A 366 22.80 10.51 8.20
CA PRO A 366 23.86 10.00 7.36
C PRO A 366 24.84 9.18 8.20
N ALA A 367 25.13 7.97 7.76
CA ALA A 367 26.12 7.11 8.40
C ALA A 367 27.46 7.82 8.48
N GLY A 368 27.97 8.04 9.69
CA GLY A 368 29.31 8.54 9.95
C GLY A 368 29.36 10.01 10.40
N GLY A 369 29.32 10.24 11.70
CA GLY A 369 29.64 11.52 12.33
C GLY A 369 29.41 11.50 13.84
N ALA A 370 30.32 10.87 14.56
CA ALA A 370 30.40 11.05 16.02
C ALA A 370 30.71 12.53 16.33
N GLY A 371 29.89 13.19 17.12
CA GLY A 371 30.28 14.41 17.78
C GLY A 371 29.22 15.52 17.80
N GLY A 372 28.76 15.82 19.00
CA GLY A 372 28.25 17.14 19.36
C GLY A 372 26.75 17.18 19.67
N GLY A 373 26.46 16.98 20.96
CA GLY A 373 25.15 17.33 21.50
C GLY A 373 24.82 18.79 21.28
N ASP A 374 23.59 19.04 20.84
CA ASP A 374 22.94 20.31 21.08
C ASP A 374 21.47 20.08 21.42
N THR A 375 21.10 20.64 22.54
CA THR A 375 19.80 20.62 23.16
C THR A 375 18.73 21.18 22.25
N ALA A 376 17.67 20.39 21.99
CA ALA A 376 16.46 20.86 21.33
C ALA A 376 15.78 21.97 22.18
N PRO A 377 15.33 23.08 21.58
CA PRO A 377 14.45 24.01 22.26
C PRO A 377 13.04 23.43 22.31
N SER A 378 12.45 23.47 23.51
CA SER A 378 11.04 23.21 23.76
C SER A 378 10.16 24.15 22.93
N GLY A 379 9.57 23.68 21.86
CA GLY A 379 8.64 24.39 21.00
C GLY A 379 7.30 23.64 20.92
N ASP A 380 6.26 24.44 20.89
CA ASP A 380 4.84 24.17 20.86
C ASP A 380 4.46 22.93 20.01
N PRO A 381 3.61 21.99 20.52
CA PRO A 381 3.26 20.72 19.81
C PRO A 381 2.42 20.87 18.53
N LEU A 382 2.07 22.08 18.13
CA LEU A 382 1.23 22.36 16.95
C LEU A 382 2.01 22.77 15.69
N MET A 383 3.35 22.86 15.75
CA MET A 383 4.19 23.33 14.64
C MET A 383 5.22 22.31 14.15
N GLY A 384 5.08 21.05 14.40
CA GLY A 384 6.13 20.08 14.16
C GLY A 384 5.84 19.08 13.05
N GLN A 385 5.60 19.48 11.79
CA GLN A 385 5.75 18.62 10.60
C GLN A 385 5.78 19.40 9.28
N ASP A 386 6.39 20.56 9.26
CA ASP A 386 6.74 21.28 8.02
C ASP A 386 8.11 20.82 7.46
N SER A 387 8.41 19.54 7.50
CA SER A 387 9.51 19.03 6.68
C SER A 387 8.97 18.82 5.27
N PRO A 388 9.45 19.58 4.27
CA PRO A 388 9.11 19.29 2.87
C PRO A 388 9.55 17.85 2.56
N PRO A 389 8.85 17.16 1.64
CA PRO A 389 9.44 15.93 1.10
C PRO A 389 10.85 16.28 0.65
N PRO A 390 11.86 15.46 0.98
CA PRO A 390 13.23 15.78 0.59
C PRO A 390 13.24 15.95 -0.93
N THR A 391 13.66 17.13 -1.38
CA THR A 391 14.09 17.29 -2.76
C THR A 391 15.20 16.27 -2.92
N PRO A 392 15.17 15.37 -3.94
CA PRO A 392 16.24 14.42 -4.14
C PRO A 392 17.55 15.21 -4.11
N PRO A 393 18.59 14.72 -3.40
CA PRO A 393 19.84 15.45 -3.31
C PRO A 393 20.36 15.64 -4.72
N ALA A 394 20.64 16.89 -5.09
CA ALA A 394 21.39 17.20 -6.27
C ALA A 394 22.76 16.52 -6.09
N SER A 395 23.08 15.52 -6.92
CA SER A 395 24.25 14.65 -6.90
C SER A 395 24.28 13.59 -5.79
N GLY A 396 23.98 12.35 -6.21
CA GLY A 396 24.10 11.08 -5.56
C GLY A 396 25.08 10.94 -4.40
N ARG A 397 24.57 10.53 -3.29
CA ARG A 397 25.14 9.61 -2.29
C ARG A 397 24.25 9.68 -1.03
N GLY A 398 23.25 8.85 -0.96
CA GLY A 398 22.50 8.68 0.29
C GLY A 398 21.19 7.95 0.07
N VAL A 399 20.83 7.14 1.05
CA VAL A 399 19.48 6.60 1.18
C VAL A 399 18.54 7.74 1.57
N THR A 400 17.38 7.85 0.91
CA THR A 400 16.31 8.77 1.32
C THR A 400 15.05 8.01 1.65
N ILE A 401 14.33 8.47 2.68
CA ILE A 401 13.02 7.95 3.09
C ILE A 401 12.01 9.07 2.90
N ARG A 402 10.87 8.74 2.26
CA ARG A 402 9.74 9.63 2.07
C ARG A 402 8.46 8.93 2.53
N VAL A 403 7.61 9.63 3.23
CA VAL A 403 6.28 9.17 3.60
C VAL A 403 5.24 10.14 3.06
N ASP A 404 4.36 9.64 2.19
CA ASP A 404 3.18 10.38 1.73
C ASP A 404 1.97 9.84 2.50
N ASP A 405 1.42 10.66 3.39
CA ASP A 405 0.35 10.29 4.28
C ASP A 405 -0.82 11.28 4.27
N GLY A 406 -1.97 10.80 4.74
CA GLY A 406 -3.18 11.60 4.87
C GLY A 406 -3.88 11.38 6.21
N VAL A 407 -3.14 10.86 7.21
CA VAL A 407 -3.61 10.54 8.56
C VAL A 407 -2.73 11.20 9.61
N ASN A 408 -3.17 11.22 10.84
CA ASN A 408 -2.42 11.66 12.00
C ASN A 408 -2.75 10.79 13.22
N GLU A 409 -1.89 10.81 14.22
CA GLU A 409 -2.16 10.20 15.50
C GLU A 409 -3.46 10.77 16.09
N GLY A 410 -4.33 9.89 16.62
CA GLY A 410 -5.66 10.25 17.11
C GLY A 410 -6.73 10.36 16.03
N GLY A 411 -6.37 10.35 14.75
CA GLY A 411 -7.29 10.28 13.61
C GLY A 411 -7.98 8.91 13.49
N GLU A 412 -8.91 8.80 12.56
CA GLU A 412 -9.69 7.58 12.35
C GLU A 412 -9.58 7.08 10.91
N VAL A 413 -9.33 5.77 10.74
CA VAL A 413 -9.46 5.11 9.45
C VAL A 413 -10.92 4.76 9.22
N SER A 414 -11.54 5.49 8.29
CA SER A 414 -12.97 5.42 8.02
C SER A 414 -13.34 4.20 7.16
N MET A 415 -14.50 3.61 7.41
CA MET A 415 -15.07 2.54 6.59
C MET A 415 -15.58 2.97 5.20
N PHE A 416 -15.70 4.27 4.95
CA PHE A 416 -16.32 4.82 3.73
C PHE A 416 -15.34 4.95 2.55
N TYR A 417 -14.03 4.86 2.80
CA TYR A 417 -12.98 5.16 1.82
C TYR A 417 -11.94 4.04 1.74
N ASP A 418 -10.96 4.23 0.88
CA ASP A 418 -9.83 3.32 0.73
C ASP A 418 -9.05 3.19 2.06
N PRO A 419 -8.61 1.98 2.44
CA PRO A 419 -7.90 1.72 3.69
C PRO A 419 -6.46 2.23 3.72
N MET A 420 -5.98 2.96 2.72
CA MET A 420 -4.61 3.46 2.65
C MET A 420 -4.32 4.42 3.79
N ILE A 421 -3.32 4.09 4.62
CA ILE A 421 -2.80 4.93 5.69
C ILE A 421 -1.71 5.85 5.14
N ALA A 422 -0.73 5.26 4.46
CA ALA A 422 0.42 5.96 3.93
C ALA A 422 1.05 5.20 2.77
N LYS A 423 1.89 5.90 2.00
CA LYS A 423 2.88 5.31 1.10
C LYS A 423 4.24 5.53 1.72
N LEU A 424 5.02 4.47 1.86
CA LEU A 424 6.40 4.54 2.29
C LEU A 424 7.29 4.32 1.08
N ILE A 425 8.16 5.27 0.81
CA ILE A 425 9.03 5.31 -0.36
C ILE A 425 10.48 5.44 0.09
N THR A 426 11.34 4.57 -0.43
CA THR A 426 12.79 4.67 -0.25
C THR A 426 13.49 4.82 -1.58
N HIS A 427 14.61 5.52 -1.56
CA HIS A 427 15.48 5.67 -2.71
C HIS A 427 16.94 5.46 -2.28
N ALA A 428 17.70 4.71 -3.10
CA ALA A 428 19.12 4.46 -2.88
C ALA A 428 19.85 4.33 -4.23
N PRO A 429 21.20 4.38 -4.25
CA PRO A 429 21.96 4.18 -5.48
C PRO A 429 21.76 2.82 -6.14
N THR A 430 21.40 1.79 -5.36
CA THR A 430 21.18 0.43 -5.84
C THR A 430 19.82 -0.09 -5.43
N ARG A 431 19.30 -1.09 -6.19
CA ARG A 431 18.04 -1.75 -5.88
C ARG A 431 18.04 -2.40 -4.49
N LEU A 432 19.09 -3.16 -4.17
CA LEU A 432 19.18 -3.83 -2.87
C LEU A 432 19.28 -2.81 -1.74
N GLY A 433 20.03 -1.73 -1.93
CA GLY A 433 20.10 -0.64 -0.94
C GLY A 433 18.74 0.02 -0.69
N ALA A 434 17.91 0.22 -1.74
CA ALA A 434 16.55 0.74 -1.58
C ALA A 434 15.64 -0.26 -0.84
N ILE A 435 15.77 -1.57 -1.13
CA ILE A 435 15.01 -2.63 -0.46
C ILE A 435 15.42 -2.73 1.03
N ASP A 436 16.70 -2.70 1.35
CA ASP A 436 17.18 -2.80 2.73
C ASP A 436 16.75 -1.57 3.55
N ALA A 437 16.80 -0.39 2.94
CA ALA A 437 16.23 0.83 3.53
C ALA A 437 14.72 0.72 3.76
N GLN A 438 14.00 0.08 2.84
CA GLN A 438 12.56 -0.13 2.96
C GLN A 438 12.22 -1.07 4.13
N ILE A 439 12.99 -2.14 4.32
CA ILE A 439 12.84 -3.05 5.47
C ILE A 439 13.04 -2.29 6.77
N ALA A 440 14.15 -1.56 6.89
CA ALA A 440 14.44 -0.78 8.10
C ALA A 440 13.36 0.27 8.41
N ALA A 441 12.88 0.96 7.37
CA ALA A 441 11.82 1.96 7.50
C ALA A 441 10.47 1.33 7.89
N LEU A 442 10.10 0.16 7.34
CA LEU A 442 8.90 -0.57 7.73
C LEU A 442 8.96 -1.07 9.17
N ASP A 443 10.12 -1.57 9.59
CA ASP A 443 10.31 -2.08 10.95
C ASP A 443 10.30 -0.95 11.98
N ALA A 444 10.72 0.27 11.61
CA ALA A 444 10.65 1.46 12.45
C ALA A 444 9.26 2.16 12.44
N PHE A 445 8.38 1.82 11.52
CA PHE A 445 7.09 2.47 11.38
C PHE A 445 6.11 2.02 12.47
N GLU A 446 5.78 2.90 13.42
CA GLU A 446 4.85 2.60 14.50
C GLU A 446 3.41 2.97 14.10
N ILE A 447 2.56 1.96 13.98
CA ILE A 447 1.10 2.11 13.81
C ILE A 447 0.39 1.22 14.81
N GLU A 448 -0.43 1.81 15.70
CA GLU A 448 -1.28 1.09 16.63
C GLU A 448 -2.74 1.52 16.51
N GLY A 449 -3.64 0.60 16.73
CA GLY A 449 -5.08 0.75 16.61
C GLY A 449 -5.63 -0.21 15.58
N PRO A 450 -5.85 0.22 14.32
CA PRO A 450 -6.23 -0.69 13.24
C PRO A 450 -5.12 -1.71 12.93
N GLY A 451 -5.50 -2.95 12.58
CA GLY A 451 -4.60 -3.89 11.94
C GLY A 451 -4.05 -3.29 10.66
N ASN A 452 -2.80 -3.56 10.34
CA ASN A 452 -2.11 -3.01 9.17
C ASN A 452 -1.20 -4.07 8.52
N ASN A 453 -0.77 -3.82 7.29
CA ASN A 453 -0.02 -4.78 6.49
C ASN A 453 1.51 -4.64 6.58
N ILE A 454 2.05 -3.86 7.52
CA ILE A 454 3.50 -3.59 7.61
C ILE A 454 4.32 -4.87 7.70
N ASP A 455 3.93 -5.83 8.55
CA ASP A 455 4.66 -7.09 8.70
C ASP A 455 4.72 -7.86 7.36
N PHE A 456 3.62 -7.87 6.60
CA PHE A 456 3.58 -8.49 5.29
C PHE A 456 4.48 -7.77 4.27
N LEU A 457 4.49 -6.43 4.28
CA LEU A 457 5.35 -5.63 3.40
C LEU A 457 6.83 -5.88 3.69
N SER A 458 7.23 -5.90 4.98
CA SER A 458 8.60 -6.22 5.38
C SER A 458 9.00 -7.64 4.97
N ALA A 459 8.10 -8.63 5.12
CA ALA A 459 8.32 -9.99 4.66
C ALA A 459 8.50 -10.09 3.13
N LEU A 460 7.72 -9.35 2.36
CA LEU A 460 7.86 -9.27 0.89
C LEU A 460 9.24 -8.73 0.48
N MET A 461 9.71 -7.66 1.12
CA MET A 461 11.01 -7.07 0.83
C MET A 461 12.17 -8.04 1.10
N GLN A 462 12.03 -8.92 2.08
CA GLN A 462 13.04 -9.93 2.44
C GLN A 462 12.97 -11.18 1.55
N HIS A 463 11.87 -11.38 0.83
CA HIS A 463 11.65 -12.61 0.08
C HIS A 463 12.71 -12.81 -1.02
N PRO A 464 13.37 -14.00 -1.12
CA PRO A 464 14.47 -14.23 -2.07
C PRO A 464 14.11 -13.93 -3.53
N ARG A 465 12.90 -14.31 -3.97
CA ARG A 465 12.41 -13.99 -5.34
C ARG A 465 12.26 -12.49 -5.57
N PHE A 466 11.77 -11.74 -4.56
CA PHE A 466 11.66 -10.29 -4.67
C PHE A 466 13.05 -9.66 -4.76
N ARG A 467 13.96 -10.02 -3.87
CA ARG A 467 15.35 -9.51 -3.89
C ARG A 467 16.09 -9.84 -5.19
N ALA A 468 15.85 -11.03 -5.76
CA ALA A 468 16.40 -11.42 -7.07
C ALA A 468 15.71 -10.75 -8.27
N GLY A 469 14.61 -10.00 -8.07
CA GLY A 469 13.84 -9.38 -9.16
C GLY A 469 13.05 -10.38 -10.02
N THR A 470 12.85 -11.63 -9.57
CA THR A 470 12.07 -12.65 -10.29
C THR A 470 10.59 -12.62 -9.87
N ILE A 471 9.95 -11.50 -10.14
CA ILE A 471 8.58 -11.19 -9.73
C ILE A 471 7.60 -11.28 -10.90
N THR A 472 6.36 -11.65 -10.59
CA THR A 472 5.25 -11.74 -11.54
C THR A 472 3.97 -11.28 -10.88
N THR A 473 2.90 -11.07 -11.63
CA THR A 473 1.58 -10.71 -11.06
C THR A 473 0.97 -11.83 -10.20
N GLY A 474 1.48 -13.07 -10.33
CA GLY A 474 1.10 -14.22 -9.52
C GLY A 474 1.87 -14.37 -8.21
N PHE A 475 2.90 -13.55 -7.98
CA PHE A 475 3.87 -13.71 -6.88
C PHE A 475 3.22 -13.98 -5.51
N ILE A 476 2.28 -13.15 -5.09
CA ILE A 476 1.65 -13.29 -3.76
C ILE A 476 0.85 -14.60 -3.64
N ALA A 477 0.12 -14.96 -4.69
CA ALA A 477 -0.65 -16.21 -4.69
C ALA A 477 0.23 -17.46 -4.72
N GLU A 478 1.40 -17.38 -5.36
CA GLU A 478 2.38 -18.47 -5.47
C GLU A 478 3.15 -18.69 -4.16
N GLU A 479 3.58 -17.59 -3.51
CA GLU A 479 4.43 -17.66 -2.31
C GLU A 479 3.65 -17.72 -1.00
N TYR A 480 2.39 -17.27 -1.00
CA TYR A 480 1.51 -17.27 0.18
C TYR A 480 0.16 -17.96 -0.12
N PRO A 481 0.14 -19.24 -0.58
CA PRO A 481 -1.09 -19.93 -0.98
C PRO A 481 -2.05 -20.14 0.21
N ASP A 482 -1.50 -20.34 1.41
CA ASP A 482 -2.26 -20.55 2.65
C ASP A 482 -2.49 -19.24 3.43
N GLY A 483 -2.11 -18.09 2.86
CA GLY A 483 -2.15 -16.78 3.53
C GLY A 483 -0.85 -16.45 4.25
N PHE A 484 -0.82 -15.28 4.89
CA PHE A 484 0.34 -14.78 5.60
C PHE A 484 0.32 -15.18 7.08
N HIS A 485 1.43 -15.73 7.58
CA HIS A 485 1.59 -16.18 8.97
C HIS A 485 2.81 -15.57 9.67
N GLY A 486 3.38 -14.50 9.12
CA GLY A 486 4.65 -13.89 9.54
C GLY A 486 5.84 -14.46 8.77
N ALA A 487 6.89 -13.65 8.66
CA ALA A 487 8.14 -14.10 8.06
C ALA A 487 8.87 -15.11 8.98
N PRO A 488 9.51 -16.14 8.44
CA PRO A 488 10.31 -17.05 9.25
C PRO A 488 11.55 -16.34 9.79
N ALA A 489 11.78 -16.42 11.11
CA ALA A 489 12.97 -15.85 11.74
C ALA A 489 14.16 -16.81 11.65
N SER A 490 15.35 -16.26 11.35
CA SER A 490 16.60 -17.03 11.41
C SER A 490 16.97 -17.37 12.85
N PRO A 491 17.79 -18.43 13.08
CA PRO A 491 18.30 -18.73 14.41
C PRO A 491 19.08 -17.57 15.06
N GLU A 492 19.81 -16.78 14.25
CA GLU A 492 20.54 -15.60 14.71
C GLU A 492 19.55 -14.53 15.18
N LEU A 493 18.53 -14.20 14.39
CA LEU A 493 17.50 -13.24 14.77
C LEU A 493 16.81 -13.66 16.08
N LEU A 494 16.45 -14.93 16.23
CA LEU A 494 15.82 -15.43 17.46
C LEU A 494 16.72 -15.27 18.70
N ARG A 495 18.04 -15.48 18.56
CA ARG A 495 19.01 -15.20 19.63
C ARG A 495 19.09 -13.72 19.97
N THR A 496 19.13 -12.86 18.95
CA THR A 496 19.12 -11.40 19.14
C THR A 496 17.84 -10.95 19.84
N LEU A 497 16.67 -11.46 19.43
CA LEU A 497 15.41 -11.14 20.11
C LEU A 497 15.38 -11.61 21.56
N ALA A 498 15.95 -12.77 21.87
CA ALA A 498 16.08 -13.25 23.25
C ALA A 498 16.98 -12.33 24.08
N ALA A 499 18.12 -11.88 23.52
CA ALA A 499 19.03 -10.93 24.14
C ALA A 499 18.35 -9.57 24.41
N VAL A 500 17.67 -9.00 23.43
CA VAL A 500 16.92 -7.73 23.53
C VAL A 500 15.86 -7.81 24.62
N ALA A 501 15.08 -8.89 24.64
CA ALA A 501 14.03 -9.08 25.64
C ALA A 501 14.59 -9.18 27.06
N ALA A 502 15.72 -9.89 27.26
CA ALA A 502 16.39 -10.00 28.57
C ALA A 502 17.02 -8.67 28.97
N PHE A 503 17.63 -7.94 28.06
CA PHE A 503 18.16 -6.59 28.30
C PHE A 503 17.06 -5.62 28.76
N ALA A 504 15.95 -5.59 28.04
CA ALA A 504 14.79 -4.78 28.39
C ALA A 504 14.20 -5.18 29.76
N ALA A 505 14.12 -6.49 30.06
CA ALA A 505 13.66 -6.98 31.34
C ALA A 505 14.62 -6.55 32.48
N THR A 506 15.94 -6.55 32.25
CA THR A 506 16.94 -6.08 33.19
C THR A 506 16.75 -4.59 33.48
N ALA A 507 16.57 -3.76 32.45
CA ALA A 507 16.31 -2.33 32.60
C ALA A 507 15.01 -2.05 33.38
N GLN A 508 13.93 -2.79 33.09
CA GLN A 508 12.67 -2.68 33.86
C GLN A 508 12.87 -3.08 35.35
N ALA A 509 13.58 -4.18 35.58
CA ALA A 509 13.88 -4.64 36.93
C ALA A 509 14.77 -3.66 37.70
N ASP A 510 15.74 -3.03 37.06
CA ASP A 510 16.57 -2.00 37.65
C ASP A 510 15.74 -0.75 38.00
N ARG A 511 14.92 -0.25 37.08
CA ARG A 511 14.00 0.87 37.34
C ARG A 511 13.07 0.59 38.50
N ALA A 512 12.49 -0.61 38.61
CA ALA A 512 11.60 -0.98 39.69
C ALA A 512 12.26 -0.98 41.07
N ARG A 513 13.60 -1.07 41.11
CA ARG A 513 14.40 -1.06 42.35
C ARG A 513 14.92 0.32 42.77
N ARG A 514 14.77 1.33 41.90
CA ARG A 514 15.22 2.72 42.18
C ARG A 514 14.16 3.57 42.87
N ILE A 515 13.19 2.96 43.55
CA ILE A 515 12.15 3.68 44.29
C ILE A 515 12.74 4.27 45.54
N ASP A 516 12.56 5.57 45.76
CA ASP A 516 13.01 6.26 46.98
C ASP A 516 12.25 5.78 48.21
N GLY A 517 12.93 5.78 49.37
CA GLY A 517 12.34 5.37 50.66
C GLY A 517 12.25 3.87 50.89
N GLN A 518 12.89 3.04 50.09
CA GLN A 518 13.00 1.60 50.36
C GLN A 518 13.81 1.36 51.64
N LEU A 519 13.23 0.58 52.57
CA LEU A 519 13.93 0.13 53.75
C LEU A 519 14.72 -1.14 53.41
N GLY A 520 16.04 -1.10 53.63
CA GLY A 520 16.92 -2.25 53.47
C GLY A 520 17.99 -2.08 52.37
N ARG A 521 18.67 -3.18 52.05
CA ARG A 521 19.76 -3.19 51.06
C ARG A 521 19.19 -3.05 49.66
N LYS A 522 19.80 -2.19 48.81
CA LYS A 522 19.46 -2.13 47.36
C LYS A 522 19.65 -3.51 46.75
N LEU A 523 18.60 -4.01 46.12
CA LEU A 523 18.63 -5.27 45.40
C LEU A 523 19.18 -5.03 43.97
N ALA A 524 20.13 -5.87 43.54
CA ALA A 524 20.57 -5.88 42.14
C ALA A 524 19.48 -6.50 41.26
N PRO A 525 19.32 -6.05 39.98
CA PRO A 525 18.47 -6.75 39.04
C PRO A 525 18.98 -8.18 38.79
N PRO A 526 18.13 -9.11 38.36
CA PRO A 526 18.61 -10.41 37.90
C PRO A 526 19.58 -10.23 36.72
N SER A 527 20.65 -11.00 36.72
CA SER A 527 21.59 -11.11 35.59
C SER A 527 21.24 -12.24 34.64
N ASP A 528 20.63 -13.30 35.19
CA ASP A 528 20.35 -14.54 34.49
C ASP A 528 18.85 -14.67 34.19
N TRP A 529 18.52 -14.79 32.92
CA TRP A 529 17.16 -14.84 32.40
C TRP A 529 16.94 -16.09 31.57
N MET A 530 15.70 -16.52 31.50
CA MET A 530 15.21 -17.48 30.52
C MET A 530 14.24 -16.76 29.63
N ALA A 531 14.61 -16.57 28.36
CA ALA A 531 13.73 -16.05 27.30
C ALA A 531 13.13 -17.23 26.53
N THR A 532 11.81 -17.28 26.41
CA THR A 532 11.10 -18.32 25.66
C THR A 532 10.42 -17.68 24.44
N ILE A 533 10.76 -18.16 23.24
CA ILE A 533 10.14 -17.74 21.98
C ILE A 533 9.47 -18.96 21.35
N GLY A 534 8.16 -18.93 21.19
CA GLY A 534 7.39 -20.12 20.76
C GLY A 534 7.57 -21.27 21.77
N LYS A 535 8.29 -22.32 21.37
CA LYS A 535 8.57 -23.51 22.20
C LYS A 535 10.05 -23.61 22.59
N THR A 536 10.88 -22.66 22.19
CA THR A 536 12.34 -22.70 22.42
C THR A 536 12.72 -21.80 23.58
N ASP A 537 13.51 -22.32 24.50
CA ASP A 537 14.05 -21.62 25.64
C ASP A 537 15.51 -21.21 25.33
N TYR A 538 15.86 -19.95 25.63
CA TYR A 538 17.18 -19.37 25.49
C TYR A 538 17.67 -18.91 26.88
N ALA A 539 18.80 -19.44 27.33
CA ALA A 539 19.45 -18.98 28.55
C ALA A 539 20.25 -17.69 28.27
N VAL A 540 19.82 -16.57 28.84
CA VAL A 540 20.46 -15.26 28.60
C VAL A 540 21.07 -14.73 29.85
N ALA A 541 22.36 -14.36 29.80
CA ALA A 541 23.02 -13.61 30.87
C ALA A 541 23.31 -12.17 30.38
N VAL A 542 22.92 -11.19 31.22
CA VAL A 542 23.15 -9.76 30.98
C VAL A 542 24.09 -9.23 32.03
N SER A 543 25.26 -8.75 31.64
CA SER A 543 26.30 -8.23 32.53
C SER A 543 26.86 -6.91 32.00
N THR A 544 27.75 -6.29 32.74
CA THR A 544 28.51 -5.12 32.30
C THR A 544 29.50 -5.42 31.19
N ASP A 545 29.88 -6.68 31.04
CA ASP A 545 30.87 -7.13 30.04
C ASP A 545 30.20 -7.56 28.71
N GLY A 546 28.85 -7.54 28.65
CA GLY A 546 28.09 -7.90 27.47
C GLY A 546 26.93 -8.84 27.76
N ILE A 547 26.35 -9.36 26.68
CA ILE A 547 25.21 -10.27 26.71
C ILE A 547 25.62 -11.62 26.11
N THR A 548 25.28 -12.70 26.83
CA THR A 548 25.47 -14.06 26.28
C THR A 548 24.13 -14.77 26.13
N VAL A 549 23.99 -15.54 25.06
CA VAL A 549 22.82 -16.41 24.79
C VAL A 549 23.32 -17.84 24.63
N ASP A 550 22.81 -18.75 25.48
CA ASP A 550 23.24 -20.15 25.55
C ASP A 550 24.77 -20.29 25.68
N GLY A 551 25.41 -19.38 26.44
CA GLY A 551 26.85 -19.33 26.67
C GLY A 551 27.68 -18.72 25.54
N THR A 552 27.07 -18.28 24.46
CA THR A 552 27.75 -17.58 23.35
C THR A 552 27.59 -16.07 23.51
N SER A 553 28.70 -15.30 23.47
CA SER A 553 28.65 -13.83 23.47
C SER A 553 28.02 -13.31 22.20
N LEU A 554 27.21 -12.27 22.35
CA LEU A 554 26.66 -11.50 21.23
C LEU A 554 27.20 -10.06 21.36
N ASP A 555 27.94 -9.65 20.36
CA ASP A 555 28.50 -8.30 20.27
C ASP A 555 27.46 -7.34 19.71
N LEU A 556 26.57 -6.86 20.60
CA LEU A 556 25.44 -6.00 20.28
C LEU A 556 25.55 -4.68 21.02
N ALA A 557 25.36 -3.57 20.31
CA ALA A 557 25.11 -2.27 20.91
C ALA A 557 23.61 -1.97 20.84
N MET A 558 23.02 -1.60 21.98
CA MET A 558 21.62 -1.21 22.08
C MET A 558 21.37 -0.34 23.29
N GLU A 559 20.41 0.56 23.18
CA GLU A 559 19.90 1.35 24.28
C GLU A 559 18.41 1.10 24.49
N TYR A 560 17.96 1.07 25.74
CA TYR A 560 16.56 0.93 26.07
C TYR A 560 16.25 1.59 27.41
N THR A 561 15.30 2.48 27.40
CA THR A 561 14.67 3.03 28.61
C THR A 561 13.26 2.45 28.75
N PRO A 562 12.86 1.94 29.95
CA PRO A 562 11.53 1.42 30.17
C PRO A 562 10.45 2.45 29.79
N GLY A 563 9.72 2.15 28.71
CA GLY A 563 8.73 3.04 28.07
C GLY A 563 9.02 3.28 26.61
N ASP A 564 10.24 3.05 26.14
CA ASP A 564 10.59 3.10 24.73
C ASP A 564 9.79 2.03 23.97
N ARG A 565 9.44 2.34 22.73
CA ARG A 565 8.67 1.47 21.84
C ARG A 565 9.48 0.93 20.68
N LEU A 566 10.62 1.52 20.41
CA LEU A 566 11.59 1.11 19.41
C LEU A 566 12.94 0.92 20.07
N ILE A 567 13.63 -0.16 19.71
CA ILE A 567 15.01 -0.43 20.04
C ILE A 567 15.78 -0.59 18.75
N GLU A 568 16.86 0.14 18.61
CA GLU A 568 17.83 -0.06 17.53
C GLU A 568 18.96 -0.93 18.06
N VAL A 569 19.30 -1.97 17.30
CA VAL A 569 20.35 -2.93 17.66
C VAL A 569 21.40 -2.90 16.57
N GLU A 570 22.61 -2.54 16.94
CA GLU A 570 23.77 -2.59 16.07
C GLU A 570 24.62 -3.82 16.43
N THR A 571 25.08 -4.55 15.42
CA THR A 571 26.07 -5.60 15.61
C THR A 571 27.45 -4.95 15.54
N LEU A 572 28.22 -5.10 16.60
CA LEU A 572 29.61 -4.64 16.63
C LEU A 572 30.46 -5.66 15.85
N TYR A 573 30.98 -5.25 14.70
CA TYR A 573 31.92 -6.06 13.92
C TYR A 573 33.35 -5.79 14.36
N ASP A 574 34.24 -6.80 14.26
CA ASP A 574 35.68 -6.60 14.39
C ASP A 574 36.16 -5.62 13.29
N GLU A 575 37.07 -4.72 13.64
CA GLU A 575 37.64 -3.68 12.76
C GLU A 575 38.36 -4.23 11.49
N ASP A 576 38.45 -5.55 11.36
CA ASP A 576 39.14 -6.22 10.24
C ASP A 576 38.27 -6.49 8.99
N ASP A 577 36.95 -6.22 9.04
CA ASP A 577 36.07 -6.30 7.86
C ASP A 577 36.21 -5.01 7.03
N ALA A 578 37.22 -4.99 6.15
CA ALA A 578 37.66 -3.83 5.38
C ALA A 578 36.69 -3.38 4.24
N ASP A 579 35.53 -4.00 4.08
CA ASP A 579 34.56 -3.69 3.02
C ASP A 579 33.39 -2.78 3.47
N GLY A 580 33.46 -2.20 4.67
CA GLY A 580 32.96 -0.90 5.11
C GLY A 580 31.53 -0.46 4.77
N GLU A 581 30.66 -1.29 4.25
CA GLU A 581 29.21 -1.03 4.21
C GLU A 581 28.56 -1.62 5.47
N GLY A 582 28.57 -0.85 6.56
CA GLY A 582 27.92 -1.25 7.82
C GLY A 582 26.51 -1.72 7.57
N THR A 583 26.16 -2.92 8.05
CA THR A 583 24.79 -3.41 8.04
C THR A 583 23.92 -2.38 8.78
N PRO A 584 22.78 -1.95 8.22
CA PRO A 584 21.91 -1.00 8.89
C PRO A 584 21.45 -1.57 10.25
N PRO A 585 21.27 -0.72 11.26
CA PRO A 585 20.80 -1.17 12.57
C PRO A 585 19.46 -1.91 12.45
N LEU A 586 19.32 -2.97 13.24
CA LEU A 586 18.07 -3.72 13.31
C LEU A 586 17.07 -2.94 14.17
N SER A 587 16.01 -2.42 13.56
CA SER A 587 14.91 -1.76 14.25
C SER A 587 13.92 -2.79 14.79
N ILE A 588 13.65 -2.77 16.09
CA ILE A 588 12.75 -3.70 16.78
C ILE A 588 11.70 -2.89 17.53
N ARG A 589 10.44 -2.99 17.12
CA ARG A 589 9.32 -2.45 17.91
C ARG A 589 9.11 -3.33 19.13
N ILE A 590 9.04 -2.71 20.32
CA ILE A 590 8.89 -3.40 21.60
C ILE A 590 7.63 -2.96 22.31
N ALA A 591 6.82 -3.93 22.73
CA ALA A 591 5.64 -3.70 23.55
C ALA A 591 5.65 -4.64 24.75
N PRO A 592 5.43 -4.12 25.98
CA PRO A 592 5.39 -4.96 27.17
C PRO A 592 4.16 -5.88 27.14
N THR A 593 4.36 -7.13 27.54
CA THR A 593 3.30 -8.09 27.78
C THR A 593 3.23 -8.45 29.26
N ARG A 594 2.26 -9.26 29.64
CA ARG A 594 2.13 -9.66 31.06
C ARG A 594 3.36 -10.39 31.62
N ARG A 595 4.19 -11.04 30.75
CA ARG A 595 5.31 -11.89 31.19
C ARG A 595 6.57 -11.71 30.34
N GLY A 596 6.74 -10.57 29.72
CA GLY A 596 7.86 -10.28 28.84
C GLY A 596 7.50 -9.20 27.82
N PHE A 597 7.80 -9.43 26.56
CA PHE A 597 7.64 -8.45 25.51
C PHE A 597 7.10 -9.08 24.24
N ARG A 598 6.36 -8.31 23.47
CA ARG A 598 6.16 -8.54 22.04
C ARG A 598 7.20 -7.74 21.29
N LEU A 599 8.01 -8.42 20.51
CA LEU A 599 9.04 -7.83 19.66
C LEU A 599 8.62 -8.02 18.20
N THR A 600 8.56 -6.92 17.44
CA THR A 600 8.14 -6.97 16.03
C THR A 600 9.25 -6.40 15.17
N THR A 601 9.73 -7.18 14.23
CA THR A 601 10.77 -6.82 13.26
C THR A 601 10.78 -7.84 12.12
N HIS A 602 11.37 -7.48 11.00
CA HIS A 602 11.59 -8.37 9.85
C HIS A 602 10.33 -9.14 9.41
N GLY A 603 9.17 -8.47 9.47
CA GLY A 603 7.92 -9.03 8.97
C GLY A 603 7.25 -10.05 9.88
N ALA A 604 7.60 -10.09 11.16
CA ALA A 604 6.92 -10.94 12.13
C ALA A 604 6.90 -10.33 13.53
N SER A 605 5.86 -10.68 14.30
CA SER A 605 5.75 -10.37 15.72
C SER A 605 6.05 -11.61 16.56
N HIS A 606 6.94 -11.47 17.55
CA HIS A 606 7.41 -12.53 18.43
C HIS A 606 7.02 -12.22 19.87
N ASP A 607 6.16 -13.05 20.46
CA ASP A 607 5.89 -12.98 21.89
C ASP A 607 7.03 -13.68 22.67
N VAL A 608 7.84 -12.88 23.36
CA VAL A 608 8.99 -13.35 24.14
C VAL A 608 8.62 -13.33 25.61
N ARG A 609 8.49 -14.52 26.20
CA ARG A 609 8.34 -14.65 27.66
C ARG A 609 9.71 -14.56 28.31
N VAL A 610 9.89 -13.65 29.26
CA VAL A 610 11.17 -13.47 29.97
C VAL A 610 10.97 -13.66 31.48
N LEU A 611 11.64 -14.62 32.04
CA LEU A 611 11.58 -14.92 33.46
C LEU A 611 13.00 -15.01 34.05
N PRO A 612 13.22 -14.59 35.30
CA PRO A 612 14.50 -14.89 35.99
C PRO A 612 14.78 -16.40 35.93
N ALA A 613 16.04 -16.77 35.68
CA ALA A 613 16.42 -18.16 35.45
C ALA A 613 15.97 -19.13 36.56
N HIS A 614 15.99 -18.67 37.82
CA HIS A 614 15.54 -19.47 38.96
C HIS A 614 14.01 -19.64 39.02
N VAL A 615 13.23 -18.77 38.35
CA VAL A 615 11.76 -18.82 38.34
C VAL A 615 11.27 -19.64 37.15
N ALA A 616 11.98 -19.64 36.03
CA ALA A 616 11.57 -20.26 34.76
C ALA A 616 11.15 -21.74 34.89
N PRO A 617 11.82 -22.62 35.66
CA PRO A 617 11.41 -24.02 35.83
C PRO A 617 10.00 -24.19 36.43
N HIS A 618 9.51 -23.19 37.18
CA HIS A 618 8.19 -23.24 37.80
C HIS A 618 7.07 -22.82 36.85
N ALA A 619 7.38 -22.16 35.71
CA ALA A 619 6.40 -21.72 34.73
C ALA A 619 5.61 -22.87 34.11
N ARG A 620 6.21 -24.07 33.99
CA ARG A 620 5.56 -25.31 33.50
C ARG A 620 4.38 -25.78 34.34
N HIS A 621 4.26 -25.34 35.59
CA HIS A 621 3.18 -25.68 36.50
C HIS A 621 1.98 -24.72 36.38
N GLN A 622 2.07 -23.70 35.52
CA GLN A 622 0.96 -22.79 35.31
C GLN A 622 -0.08 -23.42 34.38
N ILE A 623 -1.35 -23.32 34.76
CA ILE A 623 -2.47 -23.82 33.95
C ILE A 623 -2.64 -22.92 32.74
N GLU A 624 -2.59 -23.51 31.55
CA GLU A 624 -2.90 -22.82 30.30
C GLU A 624 -4.42 -22.59 30.22
N LYS A 625 -4.83 -21.35 30.01
CA LYS A 625 -6.23 -21.02 29.80
C LYS A 625 -6.55 -21.23 28.32
N ILE A 626 -7.39 -22.21 28.04
CA ILE A 626 -7.92 -22.45 26.70
C ILE A 626 -8.97 -21.38 26.40
N PRO A 627 -8.86 -20.65 25.28
CA PRO A 627 -9.91 -19.73 24.84
C PRO A 627 -11.25 -20.45 24.63
N PRO A 628 -12.41 -19.76 24.81
CA PRO A 628 -13.71 -20.35 24.51
C PRO A 628 -13.82 -20.70 23.02
N ASP A 629 -14.43 -21.85 22.71
CA ASP A 629 -14.76 -22.24 21.34
C ASP A 629 -15.87 -21.33 20.79
N LEU A 630 -15.52 -20.49 19.81
CA LEU A 630 -16.44 -19.57 19.13
C LEU A 630 -16.91 -20.11 17.78
N SER A 631 -16.48 -21.29 17.34
CA SER A 631 -16.79 -21.87 16.02
C SER A 631 -18.30 -22.10 15.76
N LYS A 632 -19.10 -22.05 16.81
CA LYS A 632 -20.56 -22.11 16.69
C LYS A 632 -21.21 -20.76 16.33
N PHE A 633 -20.49 -19.67 16.36
CA PHE A 633 -20.99 -18.36 16.00
C PHE A 633 -20.41 -17.90 14.68
N LEU A 634 -21.26 -17.40 13.77
CA LEU A 634 -20.80 -16.59 12.68
C LEU A 634 -20.68 -15.16 13.18
N ILE A 635 -19.45 -14.73 13.39
CA ILE A 635 -19.12 -13.42 13.94
C ILE A 635 -18.69 -12.51 12.81
N CYS A 636 -19.09 -11.25 12.84
CA CYS A 636 -18.67 -10.22 11.89
C CYS A 636 -17.19 -9.85 12.18
N PRO A 637 -16.25 -10.18 11.29
CA PRO A 637 -14.83 -9.99 11.58
C PRO A 637 -14.36 -8.54 11.44
N MET A 638 -15.22 -7.65 10.88
CA MET A 638 -14.92 -6.24 10.64
C MET A 638 -16.22 -5.42 10.63
N PRO A 639 -16.17 -4.11 10.90
CA PRO A 639 -17.38 -3.29 10.77
C PRO A 639 -17.76 -3.17 9.29
N GLY A 640 -19.04 -3.35 8.98
CA GLY A 640 -19.50 -3.32 7.59
C GLY A 640 -21.01 -3.43 7.45
N LEU A 641 -21.47 -3.35 6.21
CA LEU A 641 -22.89 -3.52 5.85
C LEU A 641 -23.16 -4.99 5.48
N LEU A 642 -24.14 -5.62 6.11
CA LEU A 642 -24.57 -6.96 5.71
C LEU A 642 -25.36 -6.88 4.39
N VAL A 643 -24.66 -7.17 3.29
CA VAL A 643 -25.21 -7.06 1.92
C VAL A 643 -26.12 -8.24 1.60
N ARG A 644 -25.76 -9.44 2.10
CA ARG A 644 -26.50 -10.67 1.82
C ARG A 644 -26.37 -11.65 2.98
N LEU A 645 -27.47 -12.35 3.27
CA LEU A 645 -27.52 -13.48 4.17
C LEU A 645 -28.16 -14.65 3.43
N ASP A 646 -27.42 -15.76 3.28
CA ASP A 646 -27.77 -16.88 2.41
C ASP A 646 -28.48 -18.03 3.15
N VAL A 647 -28.74 -17.88 4.46
CA VAL A 647 -29.34 -18.91 5.31
C VAL A 647 -30.40 -18.34 6.24
N ALA A 648 -31.33 -19.20 6.67
CA ALA A 648 -32.38 -18.93 7.63
C ALA A 648 -32.30 -19.87 8.84
N GLU A 649 -33.02 -19.52 9.92
CA GLU A 649 -33.15 -20.40 11.10
C GLU A 649 -33.69 -21.78 10.71
N GLY A 650 -33.02 -22.82 11.18
CA GLY A 650 -33.35 -24.21 10.89
C GLY A 650 -32.61 -24.81 9.67
N ASP A 651 -31.92 -24.02 8.87
CA ASP A 651 -31.15 -24.53 7.73
C ASP A 651 -29.94 -25.37 8.18
N ALA A 652 -29.70 -26.47 7.46
CA ALA A 652 -28.46 -27.22 7.62
C ALA A 652 -27.34 -26.57 6.80
N VAL A 653 -26.15 -26.47 7.39
CA VAL A 653 -24.98 -25.85 6.78
C VAL A 653 -23.76 -26.78 6.86
N GLU A 654 -22.90 -26.73 5.85
CA GLU A 654 -21.67 -27.50 5.81
C GLU A 654 -20.44 -26.60 6.08
N ALA A 655 -19.38 -27.17 6.65
CA ALA A 655 -18.12 -26.45 6.84
C ALA A 655 -17.62 -25.88 5.50
N GLY A 656 -17.24 -24.59 5.48
CA GLY A 656 -16.81 -23.88 4.28
C GLY A 656 -17.95 -23.29 3.44
N GLN A 657 -19.22 -23.60 3.73
CA GLN A 657 -20.37 -23.05 3.02
C GLN A 657 -20.46 -21.52 3.23
N PRO A 658 -20.64 -20.70 2.17
CA PRO A 658 -20.97 -19.29 2.31
C PRO A 658 -22.29 -19.10 3.06
N LEU A 659 -22.31 -18.22 4.08
CA LEU A 659 -23.48 -17.95 4.90
C LEU A 659 -23.92 -16.49 4.81
N ALA A 660 -22.98 -15.56 4.67
CA ALA A 660 -23.26 -14.15 4.63
C ALA A 660 -22.22 -13.40 3.80
N VAL A 661 -22.58 -12.22 3.29
CA VAL A 661 -21.66 -11.29 2.62
C VAL A 661 -21.72 -9.96 3.34
N VAL A 662 -20.58 -9.50 3.83
CA VAL A 662 -20.41 -8.19 4.46
C VAL A 662 -19.56 -7.30 3.55
N GLU A 663 -20.09 -6.12 3.22
CA GLU A 663 -19.34 -5.08 2.51
C GLU A 663 -18.66 -4.14 3.51
N ALA A 664 -17.35 -3.99 3.38
CA ALA A 664 -16.55 -3.02 4.10
C ALA A 664 -15.53 -2.39 3.15
N MET A 665 -15.35 -1.07 3.19
CA MET A 665 -14.37 -0.34 2.36
C MET A 665 -14.43 -0.71 0.87
N LYS A 666 -15.65 -0.83 0.31
CA LYS A 666 -15.93 -1.22 -1.09
C LYS A 666 -15.53 -2.66 -1.45
N MET A 667 -15.20 -3.48 -0.48
CA MET A 667 -14.89 -4.91 -0.67
C MET A 667 -16.00 -5.77 -0.09
N GLU A 668 -16.47 -6.75 -0.87
CA GLU A 668 -17.37 -7.78 -0.41
C GLU A 668 -16.59 -8.94 0.21
N ASN A 669 -16.91 -9.25 1.46
CA ASN A 669 -16.27 -10.32 2.21
C ASN A 669 -17.30 -11.43 2.47
N ILE A 670 -17.00 -12.63 1.95
CA ILE A 670 -17.87 -13.80 2.10
C ILE A 670 -17.51 -14.48 3.42
N LEU A 671 -18.46 -14.51 4.33
CA LEU A 671 -18.34 -15.21 5.61
C LEU A 671 -18.86 -16.63 5.46
N ARG A 672 -18.06 -17.62 5.92
CA ARG A 672 -18.31 -19.04 5.74
C ARG A 672 -18.49 -19.74 7.09
N ALA A 673 -19.24 -20.87 7.10
CA ALA A 673 -19.34 -21.74 8.25
C ALA A 673 -17.96 -22.33 8.59
N GLU A 674 -17.52 -22.23 9.85
CA GLU A 674 -16.30 -22.91 10.32
C GLU A 674 -16.52 -24.39 10.53
N LYS A 675 -17.76 -24.80 10.80
CA LYS A 675 -18.14 -26.21 11.02
C LYS A 675 -19.50 -26.51 10.42
N THR A 676 -19.75 -27.80 10.20
CA THR A 676 -21.05 -28.33 9.86
C THR A 676 -22.00 -28.24 11.06
N GLY A 677 -23.25 -27.83 10.85
CA GLY A 677 -24.25 -27.67 11.89
C GLY A 677 -25.62 -27.27 11.34
N ARG A 678 -26.49 -26.81 12.20
CA ARG A 678 -27.79 -26.24 11.85
C ARG A 678 -27.87 -24.82 12.39
N VAL A 679 -28.46 -23.89 11.63
CA VAL A 679 -28.66 -22.52 12.07
C VAL A 679 -29.71 -22.52 13.20
N LYS A 680 -29.28 -22.11 14.39
CA LYS A 680 -30.14 -22.04 15.58
C LYS A 680 -30.85 -20.71 15.67
N THR A 681 -30.13 -19.61 15.54
CA THR A 681 -30.69 -18.24 15.57
C THR A 681 -29.99 -17.36 14.55
N VAL A 682 -30.73 -16.39 13.99
CA VAL A 682 -30.21 -15.34 13.12
C VAL A 682 -30.42 -13.99 13.84
N ASN A 683 -29.32 -13.30 14.13
CA ASN A 683 -29.32 -12.07 14.95
C ASN A 683 -29.21 -10.79 14.10
N ALA A 684 -28.93 -10.91 12.80
CA ALA A 684 -28.78 -9.77 11.89
C ALA A 684 -29.56 -10.02 10.59
N LYS A 685 -29.96 -8.97 9.92
CA LYS A 685 -30.65 -9.01 8.62
C LYS A 685 -29.92 -8.20 7.56
N GLN A 686 -30.21 -8.51 6.30
CA GLN A 686 -29.70 -7.75 5.16
C GLN A 686 -30.02 -6.26 5.32
N GLY A 687 -28.98 -5.41 5.12
CA GLY A 687 -29.06 -3.96 5.28
C GLY A 687 -28.62 -3.47 6.67
N ASP A 688 -28.35 -4.35 7.64
CA ASP A 688 -27.84 -3.95 8.95
C ASP A 688 -26.37 -3.54 8.88
N SER A 689 -26.00 -2.47 9.58
CA SER A 689 -24.62 -2.09 9.83
C SER A 689 -24.10 -2.85 11.05
N LEU A 690 -23.09 -3.68 10.87
CA LEU A 690 -22.54 -4.56 11.88
C LEU A 690 -21.23 -3.99 12.44
N ALA A 691 -21.06 -4.08 13.75
CA ALA A 691 -19.79 -3.82 14.41
C ALA A 691 -18.87 -5.06 14.35
N VAL A 692 -17.59 -4.87 14.64
CA VAL A 692 -16.65 -5.99 14.89
C VAL A 692 -17.21 -6.87 16.01
N ASP A 693 -17.02 -8.17 15.87
CA ASP A 693 -17.48 -9.21 16.80
C ASP A 693 -19.01 -9.31 16.99
N ALA A 694 -19.79 -8.57 16.19
CA ALA A 694 -21.25 -8.75 16.19
C ALA A 694 -21.58 -10.18 15.73
N VAL A 695 -22.40 -10.88 16.53
CA VAL A 695 -22.86 -12.24 16.19
C VAL A 695 -23.96 -12.14 15.14
N ILE A 696 -23.70 -12.63 13.93
CA ILE A 696 -24.66 -12.67 12.81
C ILE A 696 -25.65 -13.81 13.00
N LEU A 697 -25.14 -15.00 13.31
CA LEU A 697 -25.96 -16.19 13.60
C LEU A 697 -25.23 -17.16 14.55
N GLU A 698 -26.00 -18.07 15.17
CA GLU A 698 -25.51 -19.18 16.00
C GLU A 698 -25.84 -20.50 15.34
N LEU A 699 -24.87 -21.44 15.34
CA LEU A 699 -25.02 -22.83 14.92
C LEU A 699 -25.16 -23.74 16.14
N GLU A 700 -25.99 -24.81 16.02
CA GLU A 700 -26.13 -25.89 17.01
C GLU A 700 -25.52 -27.21 16.50
#